data_026e7ddd4fb095ed007186b935ca957f
#
_entry.id   026e7ddd4fb095ed007186b935ca957f
#
_cell.length_a   1.000
_cell.length_b   1.000
_cell.length_c   1.000
_cell.angle_alpha   90.00
_cell.angle_beta   90.00
_cell.angle_gamma   90.00
#
_symmetry.space_group_name_H-M   'P 1'
#
loop_
_entity.id
_entity.type
_entity.pdbx_description
1 polymer ?
#
loop_
_entity_poly.entity_id
_entity_poly.type
_entity_poly.pdbx_seq_one_letter_code
_entity_poly.pdbx_strand_id
1 'polypeptide(L)'
;MPELIWNGKYDASGRRVAPPRVALPFQTVETVNESAQERQRSLFFAEPDQTEWRNRLIWGDKKYVLPALAGELSGQVDLIYIDPPFATGSDFSFMTSVPGRSETFTKEPSVIEQKAYRDTWGRGLDGYLSWFYDSVSGLAELLSETGSIYVHLDWHVASYARTILDEVFGPDSFQNEITWRRTTAHSDSKTWSHVTDVILFYTKSSSFTWNTPYGQHNEDYLESKYVHVDPDGRRYRLDNLTSPNPRPNLTYKWKGHAPPAFGWRYSREKMAELDAEGRIWYPDEKSKRPQLKRYLDESRGRLVDNLWLDIPPVNSQAQDRTGYRTQKPDALLERIVNASSNPGDLVLDCFIGSGTTAVVAEHLGRRWIAADLGRFAIHTTRKRLLGIPDVKPFVVQNLGKYERQLWQVAEFGESATARAAAYRKFILDLYHAQAVAGYTWLHGLKQGRMVHVGTVDAPVTNGDVKQIVAEFRKAVGTGKDAPSTKGVDLLGWDFAFELNEVARQDAEKAGIDLRLVRIPREVLEKRAVEQGDIRFFELAALSVGKKQTGRKVALTLEDFVIPLDDVPADIQKAVTHWSQWIDYWAVDWDNKGDTFHNEWQSYRTRKSNKLALAVEHEYAEPGEYTVVVKVIDILGNDTTKVIQLKVNGRG
;
A
#
# COMPACT_ATOMS: atom_id res chain seq x y z
N MET A 1 -24.87 21.89 14.53
CA MET A 1 -23.49 21.34 14.47
C MET A 1 -22.60 22.42 13.84
N PRO A 2 -21.43 22.70 14.35
CA PRO A 2 -20.49 23.59 13.66
C PRO A 2 -20.16 22.99 12.29
N GLU A 3 -20.08 23.82 11.28
CA GLU A 3 -19.78 23.41 9.92
C GLU A 3 -18.56 24.18 9.41
N LEU A 4 -17.64 23.46 8.77
CA LEU A 4 -16.51 24.06 8.08
C LEU A 4 -16.88 24.35 6.62
N ILE A 5 -16.80 25.61 6.22
CA ILE A 5 -17.12 26.04 4.84
C ILE A 5 -15.82 26.36 4.13
N TRP A 6 -15.68 25.81 2.92
CA TRP A 6 -14.56 26.09 2.00
C TRP A 6 -15.08 26.34 0.60
N ASN A 7 -14.25 26.94 -0.26
CA ASN A 7 -14.64 27.23 -1.62
C ASN A 7 -14.78 25.93 -2.44
N GLY A 8 -15.99 25.70 -2.98
CA GLY A 8 -16.35 24.50 -3.74
C GLY A 8 -17.09 23.43 -2.94
N LYS A 9 -17.36 23.63 -1.63
CA LYS A 9 -18.22 22.74 -0.84
C LYS A 9 -19.68 22.75 -1.31
N TYR A 10 -20.15 23.90 -1.76
CA TYR A 10 -21.49 24.11 -2.30
C TYR A 10 -21.41 24.57 -3.74
N ASP A 11 -22.37 24.14 -4.56
CA ASP A 11 -22.53 24.63 -5.93
C ASP A 11 -23.18 26.02 -5.97
N ALA A 12 -23.32 26.60 -7.17
CA ALA A 12 -23.93 27.92 -7.37
C ALA A 12 -25.42 27.98 -6.92
N SER A 13 -26.07 26.84 -6.75
CA SER A 13 -27.45 26.75 -6.25
C SER A 13 -27.54 26.56 -4.73
N GLY A 14 -26.41 26.55 -4.03
CA GLY A 14 -26.33 26.31 -2.59
C GLY A 14 -26.50 24.85 -2.19
N ARG A 15 -26.40 23.91 -3.14
CA ARG A 15 -26.43 22.47 -2.84
C ARG A 15 -25.01 21.96 -2.58
N ARG A 16 -24.88 21.08 -1.60
CA ARG A 16 -23.59 20.43 -1.29
C ARG A 16 -23.15 19.60 -2.50
N VAL A 17 -21.90 19.82 -2.91
CA VAL A 17 -21.30 19.02 -3.99
C VAL A 17 -21.06 17.60 -3.48
N ALA A 18 -21.66 16.63 -4.15
CA ALA A 18 -21.50 15.22 -3.80
C ALA A 18 -20.13 14.71 -4.26
N PRO A 19 -19.46 13.84 -3.47
CA PRO A 19 -18.25 13.17 -3.92
C PRO A 19 -18.48 12.41 -5.25
N PRO A 20 -17.50 12.36 -6.14
CA PRO A 20 -17.60 11.57 -7.37
C PRO A 20 -17.81 10.09 -7.05
N ARG A 21 -18.81 9.45 -7.65
CA ARG A 21 -19.15 8.04 -7.43
C ARG A 21 -19.02 7.23 -8.73
N VAL A 22 -17.84 7.25 -9.32
CA VAL A 22 -17.57 6.45 -10.53
C VAL A 22 -16.88 5.16 -10.09
N ALA A 23 -17.63 4.07 -10.03
CA ALA A 23 -17.10 2.73 -9.78
C ALA A 23 -16.54 2.15 -11.08
N LEU A 24 -15.25 1.83 -11.07
CA LEU A 24 -14.56 1.17 -12.18
C LEU A 24 -14.19 -0.25 -11.75
N PRO A 25 -14.30 -1.25 -12.65
CA PRO A 25 -13.89 -2.61 -12.30
C PRO A 25 -12.38 -2.71 -12.09
N PHE A 26 -11.98 -3.52 -11.12
CA PHE A 26 -10.57 -3.82 -10.89
C PHE A 26 -10.04 -4.83 -11.91
N GLN A 27 -8.79 -4.63 -12.33
CA GLN A 27 -8.01 -5.59 -13.09
C GLN A 27 -6.98 -6.25 -12.17
N THR A 28 -7.02 -7.56 -12.03
CA THR A 28 -5.95 -8.31 -11.36
C THR A 28 -4.79 -8.47 -12.34
N VAL A 29 -3.66 -7.84 -12.01
CA VAL A 29 -2.45 -7.85 -12.84
C VAL A 29 -1.42 -8.86 -12.36
N GLU A 30 -1.52 -9.26 -11.09
CA GLU A 30 -0.60 -10.23 -10.49
C GLU A 30 -1.26 -10.97 -9.33
N THR A 31 -1.02 -12.27 -9.22
CA THR A 31 -1.20 -13.04 -7.99
C THR A 31 0.16 -13.33 -7.39
N VAL A 32 0.33 -13.10 -6.11
CA VAL A 32 1.60 -13.21 -5.41
C VAL A 32 1.55 -14.36 -4.44
N ASN A 33 2.62 -15.18 -4.42
CA ASN A 33 2.79 -16.33 -3.53
C ASN A 33 1.70 -17.40 -3.69
N GLU A 34 1.27 -17.64 -4.92
CA GLU A 34 0.29 -18.68 -5.26
C GLU A 34 0.96 -19.80 -6.07
N SER A 35 0.96 -21.02 -5.52
CA SER A 35 1.48 -22.19 -6.23
C SER A 35 0.53 -22.64 -7.35
N ALA A 36 1.08 -23.32 -8.38
CA ALA A 36 0.30 -23.93 -9.45
C ALA A 36 -0.74 -24.93 -8.91
N GLN A 37 -0.45 -25.62 -7.80
CA GLN A 37 -1.38 -26.55 -7.16
C GLN A 37 -2.54 -25.84 -6.47
N GLU A 38 -2.30 -24.72 -5.80
CA GLU A 38 -3.35 -23.89 -5.19
C GLU A 38 -4.27 -23.32 -6.26
N ARG A 39 -3.70 -22.84 -7.36
CA ARG A 39 -4.44 -22.36 -8.53
C ARG A 39 -5.33 -23.44 -9.14
N GLN A 40 -4.82 -24.66 -9.32
CA GLN A 40 -5.62 -25.80 -9.78
C GLN A 40 -6.74 -26.15 -8.82
N ARG A 41 -6.48 -26.18 -7.52
CA ARG A 41 -7.51 -26.42 -6.50
C ARG A 41 -8.62 -25.38 -6.55
N SER A 42 -8.29 -24.10 -6.65
CA SER A 42 -9.29 -23.00 -6.73
C SER A 42 -10.17 -23.11 -7.99
N LEU A 43 -9.61 -23.60 -9.10
CA LEU A 43 -10.37 -23.79 -10.36
C LEU A 43 -11.29 -25.02 -10.35
N PHE A 44 -10.90 -26.12 -9.67
CA PHE A 44 -11.64 -27.38 -9.72
C PHE A 44 -12.52 -27.65 -8.52
N PHE A 45 -12.27 -27.02 -7.37
CA PHE A 45 -12.98 -27.27 -6.10
C PHE A 45 -13.67 -26.03 -5.52
N ALA A 46 -13.64 -24.88 -6.19
CA ALA A 46 -14.43 -23.75 -5.76
C ALA A 46 -15.92 -24.08 -5.97
N GLU A 47 -16.63 -24.32 -4.86
CA GLU A 47 -18.09 -24.20 -4.87
C GLU A 47 -18.45 -22.81 -5.42
N PRO A 48 -19.45 -22.65 -6.28
CA PRO A 48 -19.77 -21.38 -6.94
C PRO A 48 -19.99 -20.20 -5.97
N ASP A 49 -20.26 -20.49 -4.68
CA ASP A 49 -20.58 -19.53 -3.62
C ASP A 49 -19.43 -19.26 -2.62
N GLN A 50 -18.28 -19.93 -2.72
CA GLN A 50 -17.12 -19.73 -1.83
C GLN A 50 -15.90 -19.31 -2.63
N THR A 51 -15.89 -18.08 -3.13
CA THR A 51 -14.64 -17.44 -3.54
C THR A 51 -13.78 -17.22 -2.29
N GLU A 52 -12.70 -18.00 -2.15
CA GLU A 52 -11.75 -17.83 -1.08
C GLU A 52 -11.26 -16.38 -1.02
N TRP A 53 -11.35 -15.74 0.15
CA TRP A 53 -10.89 -14.36 0.32
C TRP A 53 -9.41 -14.25 0.00
N ARG A 54 -9.05 -13.29 -0.84
CA ARG A 54 -7.65 -12.89 -1.10
C ARG A 54 -7.43 -11.46 -0.69
N ASN A 55 -6.36 -11.23 0.05
CA ASN A 55 -5.93 -9.89 0.38
C ASN A 55 -5.57 -9.13 -0.90
N ARG A 56 -5.78 -7.80 -0.89
CA ARG A 56 -5.73 -6.99 -2.11
C ARG A 56 -4.75 -5.83 -1.95
N LEU A 57 -3.76 -5.74 -2.84
CA LEU A 57 -2.86 -4.59 -2.97
C LEU A 57 -3.23 -3.84 -4.25
N ILE A 58 -3.75 -2.61 -4.13
CA ILE A 58 -4.39 -1.90 -5.22
C ILE A 58 -3.55 -0.68 -5.60
N TRP A 59 -3.10 -0.62 -6.83
CA TRP A 59 -2.46 0.55 -7.41
C TRP A 59 -3.48 1.41 -8.14
N GLY A 60 -3.85 2.57 -7.57
CA GLY A 60 -4.84 3.44 -8.17
C GLY A 60 -5.12 4.71 -7.35
N ASP A 61 -5.76 5.68 -8.00
CA ASP A 61 -6.27 6.86 -7.31
C ASP A 61 -7.49 6.48 -6.46
N LYS A 62 -7.46 6.79 -5.16
CA LYS A 62 -8.57 6.54 -4.24
C LYS A 62 -9.91 7.12 -4.72
N LYS A 63 -9.87 8.19 -5.51
CA LYS A 63 -11.05 8.80 -6.16
C LYS A 63 -11.89 7.79 -6.93
N TYR A 64 -11.25 6.77 -7.51
CA TYR A 64 -11.89 5.67 -8.24
C TYR A 64 -11.86 4.35 -7.46
N VAL A 65 -10.81 4.14 -6.65
CA VAL A 65 -10.65 2.92 -5.83
C VAL A 65 -11.76 2.83 -4.79
N LEU A 66 -12.05 3.91 -4.05
CA LEU A 66 -13.08 3.87 -3.00
C LEU A 66 -14.49 3.59 -3.55
N PRO A 67 -14.96 4.26 -4.62
CA PRO A 67 -16.26 3.91 -5.23
C PRO A 67 -16.31 2.48 -5.79
N ALA A 68 -15.21 1.98 -6.35
CA ALA A 68 -15.13 0.60 -6.83
C ALA A 68 -15.24 -0.41 -5.67
N LEU A 69 -14.54 -0.15 -4.56
CA LEU A 69 -14.66 -0.96 -3.34
C LEU A 69 -16.06 -0.87 -2.72
N ALA A 70 -16.70 0.31 -2.74
CA ALA A 70 -18.05 0.48 -2.20
C ALA A 70 -19.09 -0.36 -2.96
N GLY A 71 -18.91 -0.55 -4.27
CA GLY A 71 -19.76 -1.45 -5.06
C GLY A 71 -19.67 -2.92 -4.64
N GLU A 72 -18.55 -3.34 -4.02
CA GLU A 72 -18.33 -4.72 -3.59
C GLU A 72 -18.48 -4.92 -2.06
N LEU A 73 -18.07 -3.93 -1.27
CA LEU A 73 -17.78 -4.09 0.17
C LEU A 73 -18.41 -2.99 1.05
N SER A 74 -19.49 -2.32 0.58
CA SER A 74 -20.20 -1.34 1.40
C SER A 74 -20.62 -1.94 2.75
N GLY A 75 -20.27 -1.28 3.85
CA GLY A 75 -20.58 -1.72 5.21
C GLY A 75 -19.87 -2.99 5.69
N GLN A 76 -18.75 -3.39 5.07
CA GLN A 76 -18.06 -4.64 5.39
C GLN A 76 -16.65 -4.48 5.97
N VAL A 77 -16.12 -3.27 6.01
CA VAL A 77 -14.77 -3.00 6.54
C VAL A 77 -14.84 -2.77 8.04
N ASP A 78 -14.12 -3.57 8.82
CA ASP A 78 -14.17 -3.53 10.28
C ASP A 78 -13.24 -2.48 10.87
N LEU A 79 -12.09 -2.25 10.24
CA LEU A 79 -11.12 -1.25 10.68
C LEU A 79 -10.54 -0.49 9.48
N ILE A 80 -10.57 0.82 9.57
CA ILE A 80 -9.89 1.71 8.63
C ILE A 80 -8.80 2.47 9.37
N TYR A 81 -7.59 2.42 8.84
CA TYR A 81 -6.51 3.32 9.23
C TYR A 81 -6.04 4.09 8.01
N ILE A 82 -5.89 5.40 8.14
CA ILE A 82 -5.33 6.24 7.08
C ILE A 82 -4.30 7.21 7.63
N ASP A 83 -3.23 7.40 6.85
CA ASP A 83 -2.16 8.38 7.06
C ASP A 83 -2.07 9.27 5.80
N PRO A 84 -3.08 10.14 5.57
CA PRO A 84 -3.13 10.96 4.36
C PRO A 84 -2.06 12.05 4.37
N PRO A 85 -1.74 12.70 3.24
CA PRO A 85 -0.86 13.87 3.21
C PRO A 85 -1.29 14.97 4.18
N PHE A 86 -0.31 15.65 4.82
CA PHE A 86 -0.56 16.59 5.94
C PHE A 86 -0.59 18.07 5.54
N ALA A 87 -0.66 18.40 4.28
CA ALA A 87 -0.61 19.79 3.78
C ALA A 87 0.65 20.58 4.23
N THR A 88 1.81 19.95 4.31
CA THR A 88 3.05 20.58 4.82
C THR A 88 3.83 21.38 3.78
N GLY A 89 3.47 21.30 2.50
CA GLY A 89 4.21 21.90 1.40
C GLY A 89 5.61 21.33 1.17
N SER A 90 5.98 20.26 1.87
CA SER A 90 7.29 19.63 1.78
C SER A 90 7.38 18.72 0.56
N ASP A 91 8.52 18.74 -0.13
CA ASP A 91 8.80 17.82 -1.23
C ASP A 91 9.00 16.41 -0.67
N PHE A 92 8.14 15.49 -1.11
CA PHE A 92 8.29 14.08 -0.81
C PHE A 92 9.37 13.50 -1.75
N SER A 93 10.34 12.81 -1.19
CA SER A 93 11.39 12.14 -1.96
C SER A 93 11.63 10.74 -1.41
N PHE A 94 11.83 9.80 -2.32
CA PHE A 94 12.21 8.42 -1.95
C PHE A 94 13.72 8.30 -1.87
N MET A 95 14.20 7.53 -0.90
CA MET A 95 15.58 7.13 -0.86
C MET A 95 15.72 5.72 -1.44
N THR A 96 16.49 5.59 -2.51
CA THR A 96 16.92 4.31 -3.05
C THR A 96 18.40 4.10 -2.81
N SER A 97 18.86 2.87 -2.72
CA SER A 97 20.26 2.53 -2.59
C SER A 97 20.67 1.63 -3.74
N VAL A 98 21.87 1.86 -4.26
CA VAL A 98 22.49 0.93 -5.19
C VAL A 98 23.02 -0.26 -4.40
N PRO A 99 22.63 -1.50 -4.77
CA PRO A 99 23.07 -2.69 -4.06
C PRO A 99 24.60 -2.81 -3.95
N GLY A 100 25.10 -3.05 -2.73
CA GLY A 100 26.55 -3.13 -2.45
C GLY A 100 27.23 -1.79 -2.22
N ARG A 101 26.50 -0.68 -2.19
CA ARG A 101 26.99 0.65 -1.81
C ARG A 101 26.35 1.10 -0.50
N SER A 102 27.09 1.92 0.25
CA SER A 102 26.58 2.56 1.48
C SER A 102 25.80 3.85 1.20
N GLU A 103 25.89 4.38 0.01
CA GLU A 103 25.29 5.63 -0.41
C GLU A 103 23.82 5.43 -0.73
N THR A 104 23.00 6.38 -0.28
CA THR A 104 21.58 6.46 -0.61
C THR A 104 21.37 7.60 -1.58
N PHE A 105 20.59 7.35 -2.62
CA PHE A 105 20.24 8.32 -3.64
C PHE A 105 18.80 8.77 -3.45
N THR A 106 18.57 10.05 -3.65
CA THR A 106 17.21 10.59 -3.61
C THR A 106 16.59 10.45 -5.00
N LYS A 107 15.53 9.63 -5.10
CA LYS A 107 14.68 9.60 -6.29
C LYS A 107 13.69 10.75 -6.17
N GLU A 108 13.67 11.64 -7.15
CA GLU A 108 12.58 12.61 -7.25
C GLU A 108 11.27 11.88 -7.55
N PRO A 109 10.19 12.17 -6.81
CA PRO A 109 8.91 11.57 -7.07
C PRO A 109 8.38 12.01 -8.44
N SER A 110 7.64 11.14 -9.11
CA SER A 110 6.86 11.52 -10.29
C SER A 110 5.81 12.58 -9.93
N VAL A 111 5.27 13.29 -10.91
CA VAL A 111 4.22 14.31 -10.67
C VAL A 111 2.99 13.71 -9.98
N ILE A 112 2.66 12.45 -10.27
CA ILE A 112 1.59 11.72 -9.58
C ILE A 112 1.96 11.45 -8.12
N GLU A 113 3.18 11.00 -7.87
CA GLU A 113 3.68 10.79 -6.52
C GLU A 113 3.79 12.12 -5.76
N GLN A 114 4.24 13.18 -6.43
CA GLN A 114 4.21 14.54 -5.88
C GLN A 114 2.78 14.98 -5.56
N LYS A 115 1.79 14.68 -6.42
CA LYS A 115 0.38 15.02 -6.18
C LYS A 115 -0.19 14.26 -4.99
N ALA A 116 0.24 13.01 -4.78
CA ALA A 116 -0.17 12.21 -3.62
C ALA A 116 0.40 12.77 -2.30
N TYR A 117 1.56 13.45 -2.35
CA TYR A 117 2.30 13.91 -1.18
C TYR A 117 2.58 15.41 -1.15
N ARG A 118 2.48 16.12 -2.30
CA ARG A 118 2.55 17.59 -2.34
C ARG A 118 1.18 18.17 -2.06
N ASP A 119 1.14 18.96 -1.06
CA ASP A 119 0.07 19.82 -0.62
C ASP A 119 -0.25 20.99 -1.53
N THR A 120 0.27 21.03 -2.72
CA THR A 120 -0.09 22.01 -3.72
C THR A 120 -1.35 21.58 -4.47
N TRP A 121 -2.43 21.44 -3.73
CA TRP A 121 -3.77 21.47 -4.28
C TRP A 121 -3.92 22.81 -4.97
N GLY A 122 -4.19 22.87 -6.25
CA GLY A 122 -4.22 24.12 -7.02
C GLY A 122 -5.11 25.23 -6.46
N ARG A 123 -5.86 24.93 -5.38
CA ARG A 123 -6.72 25.83 -4.61
C ARG A 123 -6.27 25.95 -3.14
N GLY A 124 -5.06 25.59 -2.78
CA GLY A 124 -4.57 25.65 -1.40
C GLY A 124 -5.36 24.79 -0.44
N LEU A 125 -5.65 25.30 0.77
CA LEU A 125 -6.37 24.59 1.81
C LEU A 125 -7.78 24.16 1.37
N ASP A 126 -8.50 24.95 0.61
CA ASP A 126 -9.85 24.60 0.12
C ASP A 126 -9.84 23.32 -0.73
N GLY A 127 -8.83 23.17 -1.57
CA GLY A 127 -8.65 21.95 -2.38
C GLY A 127 -8.37 20.72 -1.51
N TYR A 128 -7.54 20.87 -0.48
CA TYR A 128 -7.27 19.82 0.49
C TYR A 128 -8.55 19.40 1.24
N LEU A 129 -9.33 20.36 1.74
CA LEU A 129 -10.56 20.09 2.48
C LEU A 129 -11.60 19.37 1.63
N SER A 130 -11.79 19.78 0.37
CA SER A 130 -12.65 19.05 -0.58
C SER A 130 -12.20 17.60 -0.77
N TRP A 131 -10.92 17.42 -1.04
CA TRP A 131 -10.33 16.09 -1.26
C TRP A 131 -10.41 15.20 -0.01
N PHE A 132 -10.18 15.75 1.17
CA PHE A 132 -10.27 15.02 2.43
C PHE A 132 -11.72 14.63 2.74
N TYR A 133 -12.66 15.56 2.55
CA TYR A 133 -14.09 15.31 2.68
C TYR A 133 -14.57 14.18 1.76
N ASP A 134 -14.20 14.21 0.48
CA ASP A 134 -14.54 13.16 -0.48
C ASP A 134 -13.98 11.81 -0.06
N SER A 135 -12.74 11.79 0.43
CA SER A 135 -12.06 10.58 0.90
C SER A 135 -12.78 9.96 2.10
N VAL A 136 -13.02 10.78 3.14
CA VAL A 136 -13.66 10.33 4.38
C VAL A 136 -15.10 9.89 4.13
N SER A 137 -15.83 10.58 3.24
CA SER A 137 -17.19 10.19 2.84
C SER A 137 -17.23 8.81 2.18
N GLY A 138 -16.28 8.52 1.28
CA GLY A 138 -16.16 7.19 0.66
C GLY A 138 -15.76 6.11 1.66
N LEU A 139 -14.87 6.42 2.60
CA LEU A 139 -14.46 5.48 3.66
C LEU A 139 -15.60 5.18 4.63
N ALA A 140 -16.43 6.18 4.97
CA ALA A 140 -17.59 6.00 5.83
C ALA A 140 -18.65 5.05 5.22
N GLU A 141 -18.74 4.99 3.89
CA GLU A 141 -19.62 4.05 3.18
C GLU A 141 -19.15 2.59 3.28
N LEU A 142 -17.83 2.39 3.34
CA LEU A 142 -17.22 1.07 3.46
C LEU A 142 -17.28 0.51 4.89
N LEU A 143 -17.30 1.37 5.90
CA LEU A 143 -17.18 0.98 7.30
C LEU A 143 -18.41 0.21 7.78
N SER A 144 -18.17 -0.95 8.42
CA SER A 144 -19.22 -1.80 9.02
C SER A 144 -19.87 -1.11 10.23
N GLU A 145 -21.06 -1.54 10.63
CA GLU A 145 -21.77 -0.97 11.77
C GLU A 145 -21.01 -1.04 13.10
N THR A 146 -20.11 -2.03 13.25
CA THR A 146 -19.22 -2.17 14.40
C THR A 146 -17.81 -1.67 14.15
N GLY A 147 -17.61 -1.07 12.98
CA GLY A 147 -16.29 -0.67 12.49
C GLY A 147 -15.77 0.65 13.10
N SER A 148 -14.46 0.77 13.02
CA SER A 148 -13.70 1.92 13.54
C SER A 148 -12.81 2.53 12.48
N ILE A 149 -12.61 3.85 12.54
CA ILE A 149 -11.66 4.56 11.69
C ILE A 149 -10.67 5.37 12.53
N TYR A 150 -9.39 5.27 12.17
CA TYR A 150 -8.29 6.03 12.72
C TYR A 150 -7.68 6.90 11.63
N VAL A 151 -7.64 8.20 11.85
CA VAL A 151 -7.08 9.18 10.92
C VAL A 151 -5.86 9.83 11.55
N HIS A 152 -4.68 9.50 11.03
CA HIS A 152 -3.40 9.98 11.51
C HIS A 152 -3.03 11.27 10.79
N LEU A 153 -2.76 12.31 11.53
CA LEU A 153 -2.52 13.66 11.00
C LEU A 153 -1.47 14.39 11.86
N ASP A 154 -0.87 15.40 11.29
CA ASP A 154 -0.09 16.35 12.06
C ASP A 154 -0.92 17.60 12.45
N TRP A 155 -0.27 18.53 13.14
CA TRP A 155 -0.91 19.74 13.66
C TRP A 155 -1.44 20.69 12.58
N HIS A 156 -0.94 20.62 11.32
CA HIS A 156 -1.35 21.54 10.25
C HIS A 156 -2.83 21.41 9.89
N VAL A 157 -3.33 20.19 9.85
CA VAL A 157 -4.66 19.89 9.32
C VAL A 157 -5.58 19.18 10.31
N ALA A 158 -5.08 18.69 11.45
CA ALA A 158 -5.85 17.90 12.41
C ALA A 158 -7.16 18.59 12.87
N SER A 159 -7.12 19.90 13.13
CA SER A 159 -8.30 20.66 13.58
C SER A 159 -9.39 20.74 12.50
N TYR A 160 -9.01 20.94 11.24
CA TYR A 160 -9.95 20.96 10.12
C TYR A 160 -10.52 19.56 9.86
N ALA A 161 -9.65 18.56 9.88
CA ALA A 161 -10.04 17.18 9.67
C ALA A 161 -11.03 16.70 10.74
N ARG A 162 -10.84 17.11 12.01
CA ARG A 162 -11.77 16.81 13.10
C ARG A 162 -13.17 17.32 12.78
N THR A 163 -13.29 18.57 12.31
CA THR A 163 -14.60 19.15 11.95
C THR A 163 -15.26 18.41 10.79
N ILE A 164 -14.48 18.01 9.79
CA ILE A 164 -14.99 17.22 8.66
C ILE A 164 -15.45 15.82 9.10
N LEU A 165 -14.70 15.16 9.98
CA LEU A 165 -15.07 13.86 10.55
C LEU A 165 -16.36 13.96 11.37
N ASP A 166 -16.51 15.01 12.17
CA ASP A 166 -17.77 15.28 12.90
C ASP A 166 -18.97 15.49 11.94
N GLU A 167 -18.74 16.08 10.77
CA GLU A 167 -19.77 16.23 9.73
C GLU A 167 -20.16 14.91 9.07
N VAL A 168 -19.19 14.02 8.83
CA VAL A 168 -19.42 12.76 8.10
C VAL A 168 -19.94 11.66 9.01
N PHE A 169 -19.36 11.50 10.21
CA PHE A 169 -19.70 10.43 11.16
C PHE A 169 -20.68 10.87 12.24
N GLY A 170 -20.83 12.16 12.48
CA GLY A 170 -21.51 12.73 13.64
C GLY A 170 -20.57 12.92 14.84
N PRO A 171 -20.76 13.98 15.66
CA PRO A 171 -19.90 14.26 16.80
C PRO A 171 -19.94 13.19 17.89
N ASP A 172 -21.07 12.47 18.01
CA ASP A 172 -21.24 11.37 18.98
C ASP A 172 -20.43 10.12 18.62
N SER A 173 -20.00 10.01 17.37
CA SER A 173 -19.12 8.94 16.87
C SER A 173 -17.64 9.15 17.23
N PHE A 174 -17.26 10.33 17.71
CA PHE A 174 -15.92 10.59 18.15
C PHE A 174 -15.63 9.87 19.47
N GLN A 175 -14.59 9.05 19.47
CA GLN A 175 -14.18 8.31 20.64
C GLN A 175 -13.00 8.95 21.37
N ASN A 176 -11.95 9.34 20.64
CA ASN A 176 -10.77 9.92 21.25
C ASN A 176 -9.87 10.65 20.24
N GLU A 177 -9.04 11.53 20.79
CA GLU A 177 -7.86 12.10 20.14
C GLU A 177 -6.62 11.50 20.82
N ILE A 178 -5.82 10.78 20.05
CA ILE A 178 -4.61 10.14 20.51
C ILE A 178 -3.43 11.00 20.10
N THR A 179 -2.57 11.35 21.06
CA THR A 179 -1.33 12.08 20.82
C THR A 179 -0.15 11.11 20.83
N TRP A 180 0.49 10.94 19.67
CA TRP A 180 1.69 10.11 19.55
C TRP A 180 2.95 10.96 19.42
N ARG A 181 3.97 10.68 20.23
CA ARG A 181 5.27 11.35 20.15
C ARG A 181 6.11 10.77 19.00
N ARG A 182 6.12 11.49 17.86
CA ARG A 182 6.82 11.10 16.64
C ARG A 182 8.33 11.34 16.68
N THR A 183 8.79 12.37 17.41
CA THR A 183 10.19 12.78 17.46
C THR A 183 10.53 13.42 18.80
N THR A 184 11.77 13.86 18.94
CA THR A 184 12.25 14.64 20.09
C THR A 184 12.39 16.11 19.71
N ALA A 185 12.43 16.99 20.71
CA ALA A 185 12.66 18.40 20.50
C ALA A 185 14.03 18.67 19.86
N HIS A 186 14.07 19.61 18.92
CA HIS A 186 15.29 20.08 18.28
C HIS A 186 15.90 21.26 19.03
N SER A 187 17.23 21.30 19.14
CA SER A 187 17.97 22.33 19.88
C SER A 187 17.91 23.73 19.25
N ASP A 188 17.55 23.82 17.97
CA ASP A 188 17.44 25.04 17.18
C ASP A 188 16.02 25.61 17.09
N SER A 189 15.07 25.00 17.79
CA SER A 189 13.67 25.46 17.81
C SER A 189 13.55 26.85 18.46
N LYS A 190 12.92 27.77 17.75
CA LYS A 190 12.63 29.14 18.24
C LYS A 190 11.35 29.24 19.07
N THR A 191 10.53 28.19 19.07
CA THR A 191 9.29 28.06 19.83
C THR A 191 9.21 26.64 20.39
N TRP A 192 8.06 26.21 20.94
CA TRP A 192 7.84 24.81 21.30
C TRP A 192 7.95 23.91 20.07
N SER A 193 8.82 22.91 20.14
CA SER A 193 9.00 21.96 19.04
C SER A 193 7.75 21.12 18.80
N HIS A 194 7.32 20.99 17.54
CA HIS A 194 6.24 20.08 17.15
C HIS A 194 6.75 18.65 17.13
N VAL A 195 6.59 17.94 18.22
CA VAL A 195 7.14 16.58 18.40
C VAL A 195 6.09 15.48 18.33
N THR A 196 4.82 15.85 18.14
CA THR A 196 3.69 14.93 18.17
C THR A 196 2.88 14.96 16.88
N ASP A 197 2.30 13.80 16.55
CA ASP A 197 1.20 13.66 15.61
C ASP A 197 -0.09 13.36 16.39
N VAL A 198 -1.22 13.57 15.73
CA VAL A 198 -2.57 13.35 16.26
C VAL A 198 -3.23 12.20 15.48
N ILE A 199 -3.88 11.30 16.20
CA ILE A 199 -4.68 10.24 15.59
C ILE A 199 -6.11 10.40 16.09
N LEU A 200 -7.03 10.75 15.18
CA LEU A 200 -8.44 10.92 15.47
C LEU A 200 -9.15 9.56 15.35
N PHE A 201 -9.81 9.15 16.43
CA PHE A 201 -10.51 7.87 16.51
C PHE A 201 -12.02 8.08 16.50
N TYR A 202 -12.67 7.50 15.48
CA TYR A 202 -14.12 7.50 15.29
C TYR A 202 -14.65 6.08 15.12
N THR A 203 -15.94 5.90 15.41
CA THR A 203 -16.67 4.64 15.19
C THR A 203 -17.89 4.86 14.32
N LYS A 204 -18.37 3.82 13.64
CA LYS A 204 -19.57 3.90 12.80
C LYS A 204 -20.83 4.07 13.66
N SER A 205 -20.89 3.36 14.80
CA SER A 205 -22.01 3.40 15.74
C SER A 205 -21.51 3.36 17.18
N SER A 206 -22.42 3.40 18.14
CA SER A 206 -22.12 3.23 19.57
C SER A 206 -21.75 1.79 19.95
N SER A 207 -22.03 0.82 19.08
CA SER A 207 -21.64 -0.60 19.26
C SER A 207 -20.47 -0.92 18.33
N PHE A 208 -19.27 -0.88 18.86
CA PHE A 208 -18.04 -1.08 18.07
C PHE A 208 -17.11 -2.11 18.72
N THR A 209 -16.25 -2.69 17.91
CA THR A 209 -15.22 -3.63 18.36
C THR A 209 -14.18 -2.89 19.20
N TRP A 210 -14.02 -3.32 20.47
CA TRP A 210 -13.03 -2.74 21.38
C TRP A 210 -12.38 -3.80 22.25
N ASN A 211 -11.12 -4.06 22.01
CA ASN A 211 -10.26 -4.92 22.81
C ASN A 211 -9.34 -4.03 23.66
N THR A 212 -9.60 -3.94 24.95
CA THR A 212 -8.88 -3.01 25.84
C THR A 212 -7.36 -3.25 25.78
N PRO A 213 -6.55 -2.29 25.33
CA PRO A 213 -5.11 -2.46 25.24
C PRO A 213 -4.43 -2.31 26.60
N TYR A 214 -3.49 -3.21 26.88
CA TYR A 214 -2.64 -3.17 28.07
C TYR A 214 -1.17 -3.05 27.66
N GLY A 215 -0.47 -2.10 28.25
CA GLY A 215 0.98 -1.96 28.15
C GLY A 215 1.71 -2.60 29.34
N GLN A 216 3.01 -2.72 29.24
CA GLN A 216 3.83 -3.18 30.35
C GLN A 216 3.81 -2.15 31.50
N HIS A 217 3.88 -2.62 32.73
CA HIS A 217 4.16 -1.76 33.88
C HIS A 217 5.60 -1.23 33.75
N ASN A 218 5.83 0.04 34.09
CA ASN A 218 7.18 0.54 34.19
C ASN A 218 7.90 -0.04 35.42
N GLU A 219 9.23 -0.10 35.36
CA GLU A 219 10.05 -0.70 36.42
C GLU A 219 9.85 0.04 37.76
N ASP A 220 9.82 1.37 37.76
CA ASP A 220 9.58 2.19 38.98
C ASP A 220 8.26 1.84 39.66
N TYR A 221 7.20 1.56 38.85
CA TYR A 221 5.91 1.15 39.38
C TYR A 221 5.99 -0.25 39.98
N LEU A 222 6.67 -1.19 39.31
CA LEU A 222 6.85 -2.55 39.79
C LEU A 222 7.67 -2.57 41.11
N GLU A 223 8.73 -1.78 41.17
CA GLU A 223 9.58 -1.67 42.35
C GLU A 223 8.88 -0.98 43.51
N SER A 224 8.05 0.04 43.26
CA SER A 224 7.37 0.81 44.29
C SER A 224 6.07 0.16 44.79
N LYS A 225 5.37 -0.61 43.97
CA LYS A 225 4.04 -1.18 44.30
C LYS A 225 4.05 -2.69 44.55
N TYR A 226 4.80 -3.48 43.80
CA TYR A 226 4.86 -4.92 43.93
C TYR A 226 6.04 -5.35 44.82
N VAL A 227 6.07 -4.75 46.04
CA VAL A 227 7.17 -4.95 47.00
C VAL A 227 7.04 -6.19 47.85
N HIS A 228 5.86 -6.80 47.87
CA HIS A 228 5.59 -8.00 48.69
C HIS A 228 5.77 -9.27 47.87
N VAL A 229 6.24 -10.33 48.56
CA VAL A 229 6.41 -11.66 47.97
C VAL A 229 5.77 -12.67 48.90
N ASP A 230 4.96 -13.57 48.36
CA ASP A 230 4.40 -14.67 49.10
C ASP A 230 5.40 -15.85 49.25
N PRO A 231 5.19 -16.81 50.17
CA PRO A 231 6.09 -17.95 50.36
C PRO A 231 6.30 -18.80 49.10
N ASP A 232 5.38 -18.75 48.14
CA ASP A 232 5.46 -19.41 46.81
C ASP A 232 6.27 -18.62 45.77
N GLY A 233 6.79 -17.46 46.14
CA GLY A 233 7.58 -16.60 45.30
C GLY A 233 6.78 -15.60 44.43
N ARG A 234 5.45 -15.58 44.53
CA ARG A 234 4.60 -14.67 43.78
C ARG A 234 4.68 -13.24 44.32
N ARG A 235 5.04 -12.28 43.46
CA ARG A 235 5.03 -10.86 43.80
C ARG A 235 3.61 -10.29 43.78
N TYR A 236 3.28 -9.48 44.80
CA TYR A 236 1.98 -8.80 44.86
C TYR A 236 2.07 -7.39 45.41
N ARG A 237 1.03 -6.61 45.12
CA ARG A 237 0.74 -5.32 45.77
C ARG A 237 -0.49 -5.42 46.66
N LEU A 238 -0.57 -4.53 47.60
CA LEU A 238 -1.73 -4.41 48.48
C LEU A 238 -2.74 -3.45 47.89
N ASP A 239 -4.02 -3.86 47.89
CA ASP A 239 -5.16 -3.07 47.40
C ASP A 239 -6.21 -2.93 48.50
N ASN A 240 -6.89 -1.79 48.49
CA ASN A 240 -7.86 -1.45 49.53
C ASN A 240 -9.15 -2.28 49.37
N LEU A 241 -9.62 -2.83 50.48
CA LEU A 241 -10.90 -3.56 50.59
C LEU A 241 -12.08 -2.66 50.94
N THR A 242 -11.89 -1.34 51.06
CA THR A 242 -12.96 -0.36 51.32
C THR A 242 -13.77 -0.11 50.04
N SER A 243 -15.08 -0.03 50.16
CA SER A 243 -15.95 0.39 49.06
C SER A 243 -15.72 1.86 48.73
N PRO A 244 -15.63 2.27 47.46
CA PRO A 244 -15.54 3.70 47.09
C PRO A 244 -16.84 4.47 47.37
N ASN A 245 -17.98 3.78 47.38
CA ASN A 245 -19.29 4.36 47.67
C ASN A 245 -19.92 3.73 48.92
N PRO A 246 -20.80 4.45 49.64
CA PRO A 246 -21.50 3.91 50.82
C PRO A 246 -22.28 2.63 50.49
N ARG A 247 -21.97 1.56 51.21
CA ARG A 247 -22.65 0.25 51.10
C ARG A 247 -23.06 -0.25 52.45
N PRO A 248 -24.20 0.18 53.02
CA PRO A 248 -24.63 -0.18 54.36
C PRO A 248 -24.79 -1.71 54.54
N ASN A 249 -25.18 -2.44 53.50
CA ASN A 249 -25.31 -3.90 53.44
C ASN A 249 -23.96 -4.65 53.52
N LEU A 250 -22.84 -3.96 53.29
CA LEU A 250 -21.49 -4.53 53.40
C LEU A 250 -20.72 -4.01 54.61
N THR A 251 -21.44 -3.52 55.65
CA THR A 251 -20.88 -3.06 56.91
C THR A 251 -20.95 -4.16 57.94
N TYR A 252 -19.90 -4.96 58.04
CA TYR A 252 -19.79 -6.13 58.97
C TYR A 252 -18.37 -6.23 59.53
N LYS A 253 -18.23 -6.80 60.73
CA LYS A 253 -16.92 -7.15 61.30
C LYS A 253 -16.31 -8.35 60.60
N TRP A 254 -15.03 -8.28 60.24
CA TRP A 254 -14.29 -9.33 59.55
C TRP A 254 -13.06 -9.75 60.40
N LYS A 255 -13.04 -10.96 60.90
CA LYS A 255 -11.93 -11.55 61.70
C LYS A 255 -11.36 -10.59 62.76
N GLY A 256 -12.25 -9.87 63.44
CA GLY A 256 -11.89 -8.90 64.51
C GLY A 256 -11.60 -7.47 64.03
N HIS A 257 -11.52 -7.24 62.72
CA HIS A 257 -11.35 -5.91 62.14
C HIS A 257 -12.70 -5.18 61.99
N ALA A 258 -12.73 -3.89 62.31
CA ALA A 258 -13.91 -3.04 62.13
C ALA A 258 -14.18 -2.74 60.65
N PRO A 259 -15.46 -2.64 60.22
CA PRO A 259 -15.80 -2.30 58.89
C PRO A 259 -15.32 -0.87 58.49
N PRO A 260 -14.98 -0.61 57.22
CA PRO A 260 -14.78 0.76 56.74
C PRO A 260 -16.05 1.61 56.85
N ALA A 261 -15.92 2.93 56.90
CA ALA A 261 -17.05 3.86 56.96
C ALA A 261 -18.07 3.66 55.79
N PHE A 262 -17.59 3.33 54.60
CA PHE A 262 -18.43 3.05 53.42
C PHE A 262 -18.72 1.56 53.22
N GLY A 263 -18.36 0.69 54.19
CA GLY A 263 -18.48 -0.78 54.06
C GLY A 263 -17.32 -1.41 53.26
N TRP A 264 -17.34 -2.71 53.25
CA TRP A 264 -16.37 -3.49 52.50
C TRP A 264 -16.70 -3.46 50.99
N ARG A 265 -15.70 -3.73 50.15
CA ARG A 265 -15.87 -3.86 48.67
C ARG A 265 -16.63 -5.14 48.30
N TYR A 266 -16.52 -6.19 49.11
CA TYR A 266 -17.05 -7.52 48.88
C TYR A 266 -18.05 -7.97 49.94
N SER A 267 -18.93 -8.93 49.58
CA SER A 267 -19.81 -9.59 50.53
C SER A 267 -19.00 -10.45 51.50
N ARG A 268 -19.63 -10.90 52.58
CA ARG A 268 -19.00 -11.75 53.59
C ARG A 268 -18.55 -13.09 52.99
N GLU A 269 -19.36 -13.67 52.08
CA GLU A 269 -19.10 -14.89 51.34
C GLU A 269 -17.87 -14.76 50.47
N LYS A 270 -17.81 -13.69 49.69
CA LYS A 270 -16.66 -13.41 48.80
C LYS A 270 -15.38 -13.08 49.58
N MET A 271 -15.49 -12.44 50.72
CA MET A 271 -14.34 -12.26 51.60
C MET A 271 -13.84 -13.59 52.17
N ALA A 272 -14.74 -14.53 52.48
CA ALA A 272 -14.34 -15.85 52.97
C ALA A 272 -13.64 -16.69 51.86
N GLU A 273 -14.10 -16.62 50.61
CA GLU A 273 -13.42 -17.22 49.46
C GLU A 273 -12.00 -16.65 49.28
N LEU A 274 -11.87 -15.33 49.24
CA LEU A 274 -10.58 -14.65 49.10
C LEU A 274 -9.61 -14.96 50.24
N ASP A 275 -10.15 -15.13 51.44
CA ASP A 275 -9.37 -15.52 52.61
C ASP A 275 -8.89 -16.95 52.53
N ALA A 276 -9.76 -17.90 52.13
CA ALA A 276 -9.42 -19.29 51.89
C ALA A 276 -8.37 -19.47 50.78
N GLU A 277 -8.41 -18.61 49.75
CA GLU A 277 -7.39 -18.55 48.68
C GLU A 277 -6.08 -17.87 49.15
N GLY A 278 -5.96 -17.41 50.39
CA GLY A 278 -4.79 -16.71 50.92
C GLY A 278 -4.59 -15.30 50.33
N ARG A 279 -5.64 -14.76 49.71
CA ARG A 279 -5.60 -13.46 49.00
C ARG A 279 -5.80 -12.24 49.89
N ILE A 280 -6.06 -12.40 51.17
CA ILE A 280 -6.19 -11.31 52.12
C ILE A 280 -4.91 -11.24 52.97
N TRP A 281 -4.27 -10.08 52.88
CA TRP A 281 -3.17 -9.74 53.76
C TRP A 281 -3.70 -9.10 55.04
N TYR A 282 -3.25 -9.60 56.22
CA TYR A 282 -3.63 -9.11 57.53
C TYR A 282 -2.51 -8.31 58.13
N PRO A 283 -2.78 -7.12 58.62
CA PRO A 283 -1.82 -6.35 59.43
C PRO A 283 -1.70 -6.95 60.84
N ASP A 284 -0.56 -6.79 61.47
CA ASP A 284 -0.32 -7.23 62.86
C ASP A 284 -1.25 -6.52 63.85
N GLU A 285 -1.55 -5.25 63.60
CA GLU A 285 -2.43 -4.46 64.45
C GLU A 285 -3.90 -4.57 64.00
N LYS A 286 -4.79 -4.99 64.93
CA LYS A 286 -6.24 -5.09 64.67
C LYS A 286 -6.94 -3.75 64.40
N SER A 287 -6.33 -2.62 64.74
CA SER A 287 -6.78 -1.29 64.40
C SER A 287 -6.65 -0.98 62.94
N LYS A 288 -5.69 -1.61 62.23
CA LYS A 288 -5.47 -1.48 60.79
C LYS A 288 -6.37 -2.46 60.06
N ARG A 289 -6.69 -2.12 58.78
CA ARG A 289 -7.60 -2.93 57.96
C ARG A 289 -6.84 -3.96 57.15
N PRO A 290 -7.40 -5.13 56.91
CA PRO A 290 -6.88 -6.08 55.96
C PRO A 290 -6.96 -5.52 54.54
N GLN A 291 -6.07 -6.01 53.70
CA GLN A 291 -5.94 -5.58 52.31
C GLN A 291 -5.93 -6.77 51.34
N LEU A 292 -6.34 -6.55 50.10
CA LEU A 292 -6.34 -7.58 49.06
C LEU A 292 -4.97 -7.68 48.40
N LYS A 293 -4.44 -8.87 48.31
CA LYS A 293 -3.25 -9.14 47.48
C LYS A 293 -3.63 -9.16 46.02
N ARG A 294 -2.98 -8.29 45.23
CA ARG A 294 -3.06 -8.30 43.76
C ARG A 294 -1.75 -8.79 43.20
N TYR A 295 -1.76 -10.01 42.66
CA TYR A 295 -0.56 -10.64 42.14
C TYR A 295 -0.14 -10.05 40.80
N LEU A 296 1.17 -9.94 40.57
CA LEU A 296 1.75 -9.39 39.35
C LEU A 296 1.49 -10.29 38.14
N ASP A 297 1.60 -11.58 38.32
CA ASP A 297 1.36 -12.60 37.28
C ASP A 297 -0.11 -12.69 36.82
N GLU A 298 -1.03 -12.13 37.59
CA GLU A 298 -2.44 -11.97 37.22
C GLU A 298 -2.74 -10.59 36.61
N SER A 299 -1.77 -9.70 36.62
CA SER A 299 -1.95 -8.34 36.07
C SER A 299 -1.87 -8.39 34.55
N ARG A 300 -2.89 -7.87 33.87
CA ARG A 300 -2.86 -7.67 32.42
C ARG A 300 -1.92 -6.56 31.99
N GLY A 301 -1.32 -5.83 32.93
CA GLY A 301 -0.49 -4.68 32.66
C GLY A 301 -1.19 -3.33 32.99
N ARG A 302 -0.60 -2.23 32.56
CA ARG A 302 -1.17 -0.89 32.68
C ARG A 302 -2.15 -0.64 31.53
N LEU A 303 -3.32 -0.09 31.81
CA LEU A 303 -4.21 0.41 30.78
C LEU A 303 -3.48 1.45 29.91
N VAL A 304 -3.57 1.31 28.61
CA VAL A 304 -3.03 2.28 27.66
C VAL A 304 -4.01 3.45 27.59
N ASP A 305 -3.49 4.66 27.78
CA ASP A 305 -4.22 5.91 27.62
C ASP A 305 -4.03 6.49 26.20
N ASN A 306 -4.53 7.70 25.96
CA ASN A 306 -4.42 8.38 24.65
C ASN A 306 -3.13 9.19 24.48
N LEU A 307 -2.17 9.10 25.40
CA LEU A 307 -0.87 9.75 25.30
C LEU A 307 0.22 8.70 25.05
N TRP A 308 0.58 8.50 23.78
CA TRP A 308 1.50 7.45 23.37
C TRP A 308 2.94 7.96 23.29
N LEU A 309 3.66 7.82 24.39
CA LEU A 309 5.07 8.19 24.53
C LEU A 309 6.00 6.97 24.47
N ASP A 310 5.44 5.78 24.54
CA ASP A 310 6.12 4.50 24.67
C ASP A 310 6.41 3.80 23.31
N ILE A 311 5.89 4.36 22.22
CA ILE A 311 6.17 3.86 20.87
C ILE A 311 7.17 4.81 20.19
N PRO A 312 8.44 4.43 20.06
CA PRO A 312 9.43 5.25 19.38
C PRO A 312 9.19 5.28 17.87
N PRO A 313 9.60 6.35 17.16
CA PRO A 313 9.62 6.36 15.70
C PRO A 313 10.60 5.33 15.16
N VAL A 314 10.44 4.98 13.87
CA VAL A 314 11.38 4.06 13.20
C VAL A 314 12.79 4.65 13.21
N ASN A 315 13.72 3.96 13.85
CA ASN A 315 15.11 4.38 13.94
C ASN A 315 15.75 4.40 12.55
N SER A 316 16.65 5.36 12.31
CA SER A 316 17.42 5.45 11.05
C SER A 316 18.23 4.18 10.73
N GLN A 317 18.63 3.42 11.75
CA GLN A 317 19.39 2.17 11.66
C GLN A 317 18.50 0.92 11.78
N ALA A 318 17.20 1.07 11.90
CA ALA A 318 16.28 -0.07 12.03
C ALA A 318 16.35 -0.98 10.79
N GLN A 319 16.33 -2.30 11.02
CA GLN A 319 16.44 -3.30 9.95
C GLN A 319 15.20 -3.38 9.06
N ASP A 320 14.05 -2.98 9.59
CA ASP A 320 12.75 -2.92 8.93
C ASP A 320 12.51 -1.62 8.17
N ARG A 321 13.46 -0.66 8.24
CA ARG A 321 13.36 0.61 7.53
C ARG A 321 13.40 0.41 6.01
N THR A 322 12.34 0.85 5.33
CA THR A 322 12.15 0.65 3.88
C THR A 322 12.78 1.73 3.00
N GLY A 323 13.27 2.83 3.59
CA GLY A 323 13.64 4.04 2.85
C GLY A 323 12.48 5.03 2.65
N TYR A 324 11.28 4.64 3.02
CA TYR A 324 10.10 5.51 3.04
C TYR A 324 10.21 6.48 4.23
N ARG A 325 10.24 7.79 3.97
CA ARG A 325 10.46 8.80 5.04
C ARG A 325 9.34 8.86 6.07
N THR A 326 8.11 8.55 5.65
CA THR A 326 6.90 8.60 6.47
C THR A 326 6.51 7.24 7.04
N GLN A 327 7.41 6.24 6.98
CA GLN A 327 7.14 4.91 7.54
C GLN A 327 6.77 5.01 9.02
N LYS A 328 5.59 4.49 9.36
CA LYS A 328 5.15 4.36 10.74
C LYS A 328 5.73 3.08 11.38
N PRO A 329 6.01 3.08 12.68
CA PRO A 329 6.45 1.86 13.39
C PRO A 329 5.33 0.82 13.43
N ASP A 330 5.69 -0.46 13.29
CA ASP A 330 4.75 -1.59 13.31
C ASP A 330 3.98 -1.61 14.64
N ALA A 331 4.63 -1.33 15.77
CA ALA A 331 4.01 -1.29 17.10
C ALA A 331 2.84 -0.27 17.22
N LEU A 332 2.85 0.81 16.43
CA LEU A 332 1.75 1.78 16.39
C LEU A 332 0.50 1.13 15.79
N LEU A 333 0.66 0.46 14.65
CA LEU A 333 -0.43 -0.21 13.95
C LEU A 333 -0.87 -1.47 14.70
N GLU A 334 0.05 -2.22 15.30
CA GLU A 334 -0.28 -3.38 16.16
C GLU A 334 -1.23 -2.97 17.29
N ARG A 335 -0.96 -1.84 17.95
CA ARG A 335 -1.84 -1.32 19.01
C ARG A 335 -3.24 -1.00 18.50
N ILE A 336 -3.34 -0.31 17.36
CA ILE A 336 -4.62 0.07 16.75
C ILE A 336 -5.38 -1.17 16.28
N VAL A 337 -4.73 -2.04 15.51
CA VAL A 337 -5.35 -3.25 14.94
C VAL A 337 -5.84 -4.20 16.04
N ASN A 338 -5.05 -4.42 17.08
CA ASN A 338 -5.45 -5.25 18.21
C ASN A 338 -6.60 -4.65 19.02
N ALA A 339 -6.64 -3.31 19.18
CA ALA A 339 -7.70 -2.66 19.95
C ALA A 339 -9.05 -2.67 19.22
N SER A 340 -9.07 -2.52 17.91
CA SER A 340 -10.31 -2.26 17.15
C SER A 340 -10.61 -3.28 16.07
N SER A 341 -10.03 -4.47 16.14
CA SER A 341 -10.38 -5.61 15.27
C SER A 341 -10.05 -6.95 15.91
N ASN A 342 -10.62 -8.02 15.36
CA ASN A 342 -10.38 -9.40 15.75
C ASN A 342 -9.71 -10.17 14.60
N PRO A 343 -9.06 -11.33 14.84
CA PRO A 343 -8.59 -12.20 13.76
C PRO A 343 -9.72 -12.52 12.76
N GLY A 344 -9.42 -12.39 11.47
CA GLY A 344 -10.39 -12.56 10.39
C GLY A 344 -11.16 -11.31 9.97
N ASP A 345 -11.16 -10.23 10.77
CA ASP A 345 -11.76 -8.95 10.41
C ASP A 345 -11.02 -8.28 9.24
N LEU A 346 -11.72 -7.40 8.52
CA LEU A 346 -11.18 -6.70 7.35
C LEU A 346 -10.63 -5.32 7.71
N VAL A 347 -9.35 -5.15 7.44
CA VAL A 347 -8.59 -3.89 7.63
C VAL A 347 -8.37 -3.19 6.29
N LEU A 348 -8.66 -1.91 6.20
CA LEU A 348 -8.45 -1.09 4.99
C LEU A 348 -7.50 0.07 5.27
N ASP A 349 -6.55 0.26 4.33
CA ASP A 349 -5.72 1.47 4.25
C ASP A 349 -5.57 1.91 2.80
N CYS A 350 -6.10 3.08 2.43
CA CYS A 350 -6.03 3.61 1.07
C CYS A 350 -4.88 4.63 0.85
N PHE A 351 -3.97 4.75 1.82
CA PHE A 351 -2.73 5.52 1.79
C PHE A 351 -1.58 4.68 2.34
N ILE A 352 -1.44 3.46 1.81
CA ILE A 352 -0.62 2.40 2.42
C ILE A 352 0.86 2.76 2.57
N GLY A 353 1.41 3.61 1.71
CA GLY A 353 2.78 4.07 1.74
C GLY A 353 3.80 2.93 1.82
N SER A 354 4.45 2.80 2.97
CA SER A 354 5.46 1.76 3.22
C SER A 354 4.88 0.36 3.52
N GLY A 355 3.56 0.19 3.60
CA GLY A 355 2.92 -1.10 3.82
C GLY A 355 2.73 -1.51 5.28
N THR A 356 2.92 -0.62 6.24
CA THR A 356 2.89 -0.99 7.67
C THR A 356 1.54 -1.59 8.07
N THR A 357 0.42 -1.00 7.64
CA THR A 357 -0.93 -1.50 7.96
C THR A 357 -1.15 -2.91 7.42
N ALA A 358 -0.79 -3.17 6.16
CA ALA A 358 -0.97 -4.49 5.53
C ALA A 358 -0.09 -5.56 6.20
N VAL A 359 1.17 -5.24 6.51
CA VAL A 359 2.12 -6.15 7.19
C VAL A 359 1.61 -6.51 8.58
N VAL A 360 1.16 -5.55 9.35
CA VAL A 360 0.61 -5.77 10.70
C VAL A 360 -0.69 -6.57 10.64
N ALA A 361 -1.60 -6.24 9.72
CA ALA A 361 -2.84 -6.98 9.53
C ALA A 361 -2.57 -8.45 9.18
N GLU A 362 -1.62 -8.72 8.27
CA GLU A 362 -1.19 -10.08 7.92
C GLU A 362 -0.64 -10.84 9.13
N HIS A 363 0.32 -10.26 9.87
CA HIS A 363 0.90 -10.87 11.07
C HIS A 363 -0.14 -11.21 12.15
N LEU A 364 -1.16 -10.37 12.28
CA LEU A 364 -2.20 -10.53 13.28
C LEU A 364 -3.39 -11.36 12.77
N GLY A 365 -3.30 -11.95 11.58
CA GLY A 365 -4.33 -12.82 11.01
C GLY A 365 -5.60 -12.09 10.58
N ARG A 366 -5.51 -10.81 10.25
CA ARG A 366 -6.61 -10.03 9.67
C ARG A 366 -6.59 -10.16 8.15
N ARG A 367 -7.76 -10.01 7.54
CA ARG A 367 -7.88 -9.74 6.10
C ARG A 367 -7.53 -8.28 5.85
N TRP A 368 -6.96 -7.98 4.69
CA TRP A 368 -6.60 -6.59 4.41
C TRP A 368 -6.82 -6.20 2.95
N ILE A 369 -7.10 -4.91 2.76
CA ILE A 369 -7.08 -4.19 1.48
C ILE A 369 -6.19 -2.99 1.67
N ALA A 370 -5.18 -2.88 0.84
CA ALA A 370 -4.21 -1.79 0.86
C ALA A 370 -4.17 -1.11 -0.51
N ALA A 371 -4.25 0.22 -0.55
CA ALA A 371 -4.18 0.96 -1.81
C ALA A 371 -3.21 2.14 -1.73
N ASP A 372 -2.60 2.48 -2.86
CA ASP A 372 -1.78 3.69 -3.02
C ASP A 372 -1.78 4.16 -4.48
N LEU A 373 -1.55 5.44 -4.66
CA LEU A 373 -1.34 6.05 -5.97
C LEU A 373 0.08 5.84 -6.48
N GLY A 374 1.06 5.74 -5.56
CA GLY A 374 2.48 5.61 -5.85
C GLY A 374 2.90 4.17 -6.19
N ARG A 375 3.51 3.96 -7.36
CA ARG A 375 4.03 2.64 -7.76
C ARG A 375 5.08 2.12 -6.78
N PHE A 376 5.92 3.02 -6.26
CA PHE A 376 6.95 2.68 -5.28
C PHE A 376 6.36 2.19 -3.95
N ALA A 377 5.23 2.75 -3.50
CA ALA A 377 4.50 2.28 -2.33
C ALA A 377 4.02 0.84 -2.52
N ILE A 378 3.43 0.54 -3.68
CA ILE A 378 2.97 -0.82 -4.05
C ILE A 378 4.13 -1.81 -4.05
N HIS A 379 5.26 -1.45 -4.65
CA HIS A 379 6.45 -2.32 -4.69
C HIS A 379 7.05 -2.54 -3.29
N THR A 380 7.18 -1.47 -2.49
CA THR A 380 7.68 -1.54 -1.11
C THR A 380 6.80 -2.43 -0.24
N THR A 381 5.47 -2.24 -0.31
CA THR A 381 4.49 -3.06 0.40
C THR A 381 4.59 -4.52 0.01
N ARG A 382 4.66 -4.84 -1.30
CA ARG A 382 4.88 -6.21 -1.82
C ARG A 382 6.11 -6.85 -1.19
N LYS A 383 7.25 -6.18 -1.20
CA LYS A 383 8.51 -6.71 -0.64
C LYS A 383 8.42 -6.97 0.86
N ARG A 384 7.77 -6.09 1.61
CA ARG A 384 7.56 -6.28 3.05
C ARG A 384 6.67 -7.49 3.33
N LEU A 385 5.57 -7.64 2.60
CA LEU A 385 4.67 -8.79 2.72
C LEU A 385 5.39 -10.10 2.39
N LEU A 386 6.15 -10.15 1.30
CA LEU A 386 6.95 -11.33 0.93
C LEU A 386 8.06 -11.66 1.95
N GLY A 387 8.44 -10.71 2.78
CA GLY A 387 9.37 -10.93 3.89
C GLY A 387 8.74 -11.63 5.11
N ILE A 388 7.42 -11.80 5.13
CA ILE A 388 6.69 -12.52 6.18
C ILE A 388 6.74 -14.01 5.86
N PRO A 389 7.26 -14.86 6.77
CA PRO A 389 7.16 -16.31 6.59
C PRO A 389 5.70 -16.74 6.42
N ASP A 390 5.46 -17.63 5.47
CA ASP A 390 4.14 -18.20 5.18
C ASP A 390 3.04 -17.15 4.91
N VAL A 391 3.41 -15.99 4.32
CA VAL A 391 2.44 -14.97 3.88
C VAL A 391 1.40 -15.60 2.97
N LYS A 392 0.13 -15.31 3.24
CA LYS A 392 -0.97 -15.83 2.41
C LYS A 392 -0.92 -15.25 0.99
N PRO A 393 -1.38 -16.02 -0.01
CA PRO A 393 -1.52 -15.48 -1.37
C PRO A 393 -2.37 -14.21 -1.39
N PHE A 394 -1.91 -13.21 -2.15
CA PHE A 394 -2.63 -11.96 -2.33
C PHE A 394 -2.60 -11.51 -3.79
N VAL A 395 -3.51 -10.62 -4.16
CA VAL A 395 -3.60 -10.10 -5.52
C VAL A 395 -3.10 -8.66 -5.60
N VAL A 396 -2.43 -8.33 -6.70
CA VAL A 396 -2.14 -6.95 -7.07
C VAL A 396 -3.12 -6.54 -8.16
N GLN A 397 -3.82 -5.44 -7.92
CA GLN A 397 -4.88 -4.94 -8.78
C GLN A 397 -4.64 -3.49 -9.19
N ASN A 398 -5.24 -3.08 -10.28
CA ASN A 398 -5.34 -1.68 -10.70
C ASN A 398 -6.69 -1.41 -11.39
N LEU A 399 -6.92 -0.17 -11.77
CA LEU A 399 -8.09 0.24 -12.55
C LEU A 399 -7.80 0.27 -14.08
N GLY A 400 -6.53 0.21 -14.43
CA GLY A 400 -5.94 -0.01 -15.76
C GLY A 400 -6.66 0.73 -16.89
N LYS A 401 -7.13 -0.04 -17.87
CA LYS A 401 -7.80 0.48 -19.05
C LYS A 401 -9.08 1.26 -18.76
N TYR A 402 -9.81 0.93 -17.70
CA TYR A 402 -11.10 1.56 -17.39
C TYR A 402 -10.92 3.03 -16.94
N GLU A 403 -9.88 3.32 -16.16
CA GLU A 403 -9.52 4.70 -15.80
C GLU A 403 -9.14 5.50 -17.04
N ARG A 404 -8.35 4.91 -17.94
CA ARG A 404 -7.93 5.53 -19.21
C ARG A 404 -9.09 5.78 -20.16
N GLN A 405 -10.03 4.83 -20.27
CA GLN A 405 -11.24 4.99 -21.07
C GLN A 405 -12.11 6.14 -20.55
N LEU A 406 -12.31 6.20 -19.23
CA LEU A 406 -13.07 7.28 -18.60
C LEU A 406 -12.42 8.64 -18.86
N TRP A 407 -11.11 8.74 -18.65
CA TRP A 407 -10.33 9.94 -18.96
C TRP A 407 -10.46 10.33 -20.43
N GLN A 408 -10.32 9.38 -21.35
CA GLN A 408 -10.38 9.65 -22.78
C GLN A 408 -11.77 10.19 -23.21
N VAL A 409 -12.86 9.68 -22.61
CA VAL A 409 -14.21 10.22 -22.86
C VAL A 409 -14.37 11.62 -22.31
N ALA A 410 -13.89 11.84 -21.08
CA ALA A 410 -13.99 13.15 -20.42
C ALA A 410 -13.19 14.24 -21.15
N GLU A 411 -12.01 13.91 -21.70
CA GLU A 411 -11.09 14.87 -22.34
C GLU A 411 -11.45 15.12 -23.80
N PHE A 412 -11.87 14.07 -24.55
CA PHE A 412 -12.00 14.15 -26.02
C PHE A 412 -13.45 13.92 -26.51
N GLY A 413 -14.42 13.75 -25.60
CA GLY A 413 -15.84 13.63 -25.93
C GLY A 413 -16.27 12.21 -26.33
N GLU A 414 -17.55 12.06 -26.67
CA GLU A 414 -18.22 10.75 -26.81
C GLU A 414 -18.06 10.09 -28.18
N SER A 415 -17.87 10.87 -29.27
CA SER A 415 -17.73 10.32 -30.62
C SER A 415 -16.46 9.47 -30.74
N ALA A 416 -16.59 8.16 -30.92
CA ALA A 416 -15.46 7.22 -30.90
C ALA A 416 -14.36 7.54 -31.94
N THR A 417 -14.74 7.92 -33.16
CA THR A 417 -13.77 8.23 -34.23
C THR A 417 -13.05 9.54 -33.98
N ALA A 418 -13.79 10.60 -33.61
CA ALA A 418 -13.21 11.91 -33.31
C ALA A 418 -12.30 11.81 -32.06
N ARG A 419 -12.74 11.08 -31.04
CA ARG A 419 -12.00 10.84 -29.79
C ARG A 419 -10.66 10.13 -30.05
N ALA A 420 -10.65 9.08 -30.88
CA ALA A 420 -9.42 8.34 -31.21
C ALA A 420 -8.42 9.23 -31.97
N ALA A 421 -8.90 10.09 -32.88
CA ALA A 421 -8.04 11.04 -33.61
C ALA A 421 -7.48 12.15 -32.69
N ALA A 422 -8.34 12.73 -31.82
CA ALA A 422 -7.95 13.74 -30.84
C ALA A 422 -6.93 13.18 -29.83
N TYR A 423 -7.15 11.98 -29.31
CA TYR A 423 -6.25 11.27 -28.43
C TYR A 423 -4.87 11.08 -29.09
N ARG A 424 -4.82 10.53 -30.30
CA ARG A 424 -3.54 10.34 -31.02
C ARG A 424 -2.80 11.64 -31.21
N LYS A 425 -3.49 12.71 -31.62
CA LYS A 425 -2.89 14.02 -31.77
C LYS A 425 -2.32 14.51 -30.44
N PHE A 426 -3.08 14.41 -29.36
CA PHE A 426 -2.67 14.82 -28.02
C PHE A 426 -1.39 14.10 -27.56
N ILE A 427 -1.32 12.76 -27.73
CA ILE A 427 -0.12 12.00 -27.37
C ILE A 427 1.08 12.39 -28.26
N LEU A 428 0.87 12.61 -29.57
CA LEU A 428 1.94 13.06 -30.46
C LEU A 428 2.48 14.46 -30.05
N ASP A 429 1.60 15.38 -29.70
CA ASP A 429 1.98 16.71 -29.23
C ASP A 429 2.82 16.61 -27.94
N LEU A 430 2.42 15.78 -26.98
CA LEU A 430 3.18 15.52 -25.75
C LEU A 430 4.53 14.83 -26.02
N TYR A 431 4.57 13.94 -27.00
CA TYR A 431 5.80 13.26 -27.40
C TYR A 431 6.70 14.14 -28.28
N HIS A 432 6.26 15.35 -28.63
CA HIS A 432 6.93 16.28 -29.56
C HIS A 432 7.16 15.65 -30.95
N ALA A 433 6.17 14.91 -31.45
CA ALA A 433 6.16 14.33 -32.78
C ALA A 433 5.21 15.09 -33.70
N GLN A 434 5.63 15.30 -34.95
CA GLN A 434 4.80 15.90 -35.98
C GLN A 434 3.81 14.85 -36.51
N ALA A 435 2.50 15.16 -36.53
CA ALA A 435 1.51 14.26 -37.10
C ALA A 435 1.71 14.08 -38.61
N VAL A 436 1.55 12.85 -39.09
CA VAL A 436 1.62 12.50 -40.51
C VAL A 436 0.27 11.97 -41.00
N ALA A 437 -0.02 12.07 -42.28
CA ALA A 437 -1.26 11.66 -42.89
C ALA A 437 -1.02 10.57 -43.95
N GLY A 438 -2.08 9.79 -44.25
CA GLY A 438 -2.03 8.75 -45.30
C GLY A 438 -1.61 7.37 -44.81
N TYR A 439 -1.40 7.20 -43.49
CA TYR A 439 -1.04 5.94 -42.86
C TYR A 439 -2.09 5.51 -41.83
N THR A 440 -2.23 4.21 -41.63
CA THR A 440 -3.17 3.62 -40.65
C THR A 440 -2.46 3.35 -39.31
N TRP A 441 -1.22 2.90 -39.37
CA TRP A 441 -0.43 2.48 -38.21
C TRP A 441 0.72 3.44 -37.86
N LEU A 442 1.10 4.33 -38.77
CA LEU A 442 2.14 5.31 -38.56
C LEU A 442 1.49 6.69 -38.39
N HIS A 443 1.51 7.22 -37.17
CA HIS A 443 0.73 8.39 -36.78
C HIS A 443 1.52 9.70 -36.76
N GLY A 444 2.85 9.62 -36.59
CA GLY A 444 3.72 10.79 -36.47
C GLY A 444 5.15 10.54 -36.90
N LEU A 445 5.92 11.63 -36.92
CA LEU A 445 7.36 11.66 -37.21
C LEU A 445 8.08 12.46 -36.11
N LYS A 446 9.14 11.88 -35.53
CA LYS A 446 10.02 12.53 -34.55
C LYS A 446 11.46 12.25 -34.87
N GLN A 447 12.27 13.28 -35.13
CA GLN A 447 13.70 13.14 -35.41
C GLN A 447 14.00 12.09 -36.52
N GLY A 448 13.16 12.03 -37.54
CA GLY A 448 13.28 11.09 -38.64
C GLY A 448 12.74 9.68 -38.36
N ARG A 449 12.30 9.35 -37.17
CA ARG A 449 11.69 8.09 -36.78
C ARG A 449 10.18 8.19 -36.88
N MET A 450 9.53 7.19 -37.45
CA MET A 450 8.07 7.11 -37.44
C MET A 450 7.54 6.78 -36.04
N VAL A 451 6.34 7.28 -35.74
CA VAL A 451 5.72 7.09 -34.42
C VAL A 451 4.37 6.41 -34.56
N HIS A 452 4.18 5.32 -33.83
CA HIS A 452 2.87 4.69 -33.60
C HIS A 452 2.36 5.06 -32.21
N VAL A 453 1.07 5.36 -32.08
CA VAL A 453 0.38 5.59 -30.81
C VAL A 453 -0.63 4.47 -30.59
N GLY A 454 -0.39 3.63 -29.57
CA GLY A 454 -1.27 2.55 -29.15
C GLY A 454 -2.58 3.05 -28.54
N THR A 455 -3.59 2.18 -28.46
CA THR A 455 -4.91 2.51 -27.91
C THR A 455 -4.92 2.55 -26.38
N VAL A 456 -5.97 3.11 -25.77
CA VAL A 456 -6.10 3.19 -24.31
C VAL A 456 -6.63 1.89 -23.69
N ASP A 457 -7.30 1.06 -24.47
CA ASP A 457 -8.15 -0.07 -24.05
C ASP A 457 -7.50 -1.43 -24.25
N ALA A 458 -6.42 -1.50 -25.01
CA ALA A 458 -5.70 -2.74 -25.27
C ALA A 458 -4.18 -2.56 -25.18
N PRO A 459 -3.45 -3.57 -24.70
CA PRO A 459 -2.00 -3.58 -24.79
C PRO A 459 -1.55 -3.66 -26.24
N VAL A 460 -0.38 -3.11 -26.54
CA VAL A 460 0.25 -3.30 -27.85
C VAL A 460 0.68 -4.76 -28.00
N THR A 461 0.38 -5.36 -29.13
CA THR A 461 0.60 -6.79 -29.41
C THR A 461 1.60 -7.02 -30.55
N ASN A 462 2.06 -8.26 -30.72
CA ASN A 462 2.83 -8.70 -31.90
C ASN A 462 2.08 -8.50 -33.23
N GLY A 463 0.75 -8.59 -33.19
CA GLY A 463 -0.10 -8.31 -34.34
C GLY A 463 0.07 -6.87 -34.83
N ASP A 464 0.05 -5.92 -33.88
CA ASP A 464 0.24 -4.49 -34.18
C ASP A 464 1.62 -4.22 -34.77
N VAL A 465 2.68 -4.81 -34.21
CA VAL A 465 4.04 -4.67 -34.74
C VAL A 465 4.16 -5.17 -36.17
N LYS A 466 3.55 -6.32 -36.51
CA LYS A 466 3.56 -6.83 -37.87
C LYS A 466 2.90 -5.86 -38.84
N GLN A 467 1.80 -5.24 -38.48
CA GLN A 467 1.11 -4.25 -39.31
C GLN A 467 1.95 -2.97 -39.45
N ILE A 468 2.56 -2.50 -38.37
CA ILE A 468 3.46 -1.34 -38.37
C ILE A 468 4.66 -1.59 -39.29
N VAL A 469 5.31 -2.74 -39.18
CA VAL A 469 6.43 -3.16 -40.06
C VAL A 469 6.00 -3.21 -41.52
N ALA A 470 4.83 -3.78 -41.80
CA ALA A 470 4.33 -3.88 -43.15
C ALA A 470 4.03 -2.50 -43.78
N GLU A 471 3.44 -1.60 -43.03
CA GLU A 471 3.16 -0.23 -43.46
C GLU A 471 4.44 0.59 -43.59
N PHE A 472 5.38 0.47 -42.66
CA PHE A 472 6.68 1.14 -42.69
C PHE A 472 7.45 0.79 -43.97
N ARG A 473 7.48 -0.49 -44.37
CA ARG A 473 8.13 -0.95 -45.62
C ARG A 473 7.54 -0.31 -46.86
N LYS A 474 6.23 -0.03 -46.85
CA LYS A 474 5.55 0.66 -47.97
C LYS A 474 5.84 2.15 -47.97
N ALA A 475 6.05 2.76 -46.77
CA ALA A 475 6.29 4.18 -46.62
C ALA A 475 7.73 4.61 -46.92
N VAL A 476 8.71 3.71 -46.79
CA VAL A 476 10.13 4.00 -47.03
C VAL A 476 10.35 4.46 -48.49
N GLY A 477 10.87 5.67 -48.61
CA GLY A 477 11.22 6.25 -49.92
C GLY A 477 10.05 6.91 -50.69
N THR A 478 8.86 7.07 -50.10
CA THR A 478 7.69 7.66 -50.75
C THR A 478 7.10 8.81 -49.94
N GLY A 479 6.98 9.99 -50.62
CA GLY A 479 6.28 11.16 -50.09
C GLY A 479 7.13 12.11 -49.19
N LYS A 480 6.54 13.29 -48.85
CA LYS A 480 7.17 14.30 -47.99
C LYS A 480 7.44 13.84 -46.58
N ASP A 481 6.62 12.94 -46.06
CA ASP A 481 6.66 12.43 -44.72
C ASP A 481 7.34 11.04 -44.63
N ALA A 482 8.11 10.69 -45.68
CA ALA A 482 8.87 9.45 -45.70
C ALA A 482 9.94 9.45 -44.60
N PRO A 483 10.11 8.30 -43.86
CA PRO A 483 11.08 8.24 -42.78
C PRO A 483 12.50 8.42 -43.32
N SER A 484 13.27 9.28 -42.67
CA SER A 484 14.68 9.53 -42.98
C SER A 484 15.60 8.50 -42.33
N THR A 485 15.11 7.76 -41.36
CA THR A 485 15.80 6.66 -40.67
C THR A 485 14.96 5.39 -40.70
N LYS A 486 15.57 4.25 -40.42
CA LYS A 486 14.85 2.96 -40.30
C LYS A 486 14.21 2.78 -38.91
N GLY A 487 13.96 3.86 -38.16
CA GLY A 487 13.46 3.83 -36.81
C GLY A 487 11.94 3.95 -36.72
N VAL A 488 11.36 3.20 -35.79
CA VAL A 488 9.96 3.32 -35.37
C VAL A 488 9.90 3.38 -33.84
N ASP A 489 9.23 4.42 -33.31
CA ASP A 489 8.91 4.54 -31.90
C ASP A 489 7.44 4.09 -31.71
N LEU A 490 7.23 3.09 -30.88
CA LEU A 490 5.93 2.52 -30.60
C LEU A 490 5.51 2.91 -29.19
N LEU A 491 4.57 3.85 -29.11
CA LEU A 491 4.05 4.36 -27.83
C LEU A 491 2.87 3.51 -27.37
N GLY A 492 2.93 2.98 -26.15
CA GLY A 492 1.85 2.15 -25.57
C GLY A 492 1.67 2.41 -24.08
N TRP A 493 0.44 2.31 -23.59
CA TRP A 493 0.16 2.29 -22.16
C TRP A 493 0.63 1.00 -21.51
N ASP A 494 0.33 -0.09 -22.17
CA ASP A 494 0.70 -1.45 -21.81
C ASP A 494 1.20 -2.20 -23.03
N PHE A 495 2.01 -3.21 -22.80
CA PHE A 495 2.55 -4.08 -23.82
C PHE A 495 2.25 -5.52 -23.45
N ALA A 496 1.81 -6.34 -24.42
CA ALA A 496 1.65 -7.77 -24.21
C ALA A 496 2.97 -8.39 -23.76
N PHE A 497 2.92 -9.35 -22.85
CA PHE A 497 4.13 -9.98 -22.28
C PHE A 497 5.10 -10.50 -23.36
N GLU A 498 4.57 -10.96 -24.47
CA GLU A 498 5.34 -11.53 -25.60
C GLU A 498 6.08 -10.49 -26.45
N LEU A 499 5.76 -9.21 -26.30
CA LEU A 499 6.15 -8.19 -27.26
C LEU A 499 7.66 -7.88 -27.28
N ASN A 500 8.32 -7.94 -26.12
CA ASN A 500 9.67 -7.38 -25.97
C ASN A 500 10.73 -8.03 -26.87
N GLU A 501 10.65 -9.30 -27.17
CA GLU A 501 11.68 -10.02 -27.94
C GLU A 501 11.24 -10.34 -29.36
N VAL A 502 10.05 -10.93 -29.54
CA VAL A 502 9.55 -11.33 -30.84
C VAL A 502 9.34 -10.14 -31.76
N ALA A 503 8.82 -9.04 -31.21
CA ALA A 503 8.61 -7.81 -31.95
C ALA A 503 9.92 -7.14 -32.36
N ARG A 504 10.92 -7.10 -31.49
CA ARG A 504 12.25 -6.55 -31.81
C ARG A 504 12.94 -7.43 -32.89
N GLN A 505 12.90 -8.76 -32.75
CA GLN A 505 13.47 -9.66 -33.72
C GLN A 505 12.79 -9.57 -35.07
N ASP A 506 11.46 -9.48 -35.13
CA ASP A 506 10.71 -9.36 -36.39
C ASP A 506 10.96 -8.00 -37.06
N ALA A 507 11.08 -6.93 -36.27
CA ALA A 507 11.45 -5.61 -36.75
C ALA A 507 12.91 -5.60 -37.25
N GLU A 508 13.84 -6.21 -36.52
CA GLU A 508 15.25 -6.27 -36.84
C GLU A 508 15.50 -7.09 -38.13
N LYS A 509 14.83 -8.24 -38.31
CA LYS A 509 14.80 -9.00 -39.57
C LYS A 509 14.26 -8.18 -40.74
N ALA A 510 13.40 -7.19 -40.43
CA ALA A 510 12.87 -6.24 -41.38
C ALA A 510 13.83 -5.04 -41.64
N GLY A 511 14.93 -4.96 -40.92
CA GLY A 511 15.86 -3.84 -40.94
C GLY A 511 15.31 -2.59 -40.31
N ILE A 512 14.39 -2.73 -39.34
CA ILE A 512 13.73 -1.64 -38.60
C ILE A 512 14.26 -1.59 -37.17
N ASP A 513 14.74 -0.42 -36.76
CA ASP A 513 15.10 -0.13 -35.36
C ASP A 513 13.82 0.27 -34.59
N LEU A 514 13.30 -0.68 -33.78
CA LEU A 514 12.06 -0.55 -33.02
C LEU A 514 12.36 -0.15 -31.59
N ARG A 515 11.78 0.96 -31.13
CA ARG A 515 11.75 1.37 -29.72
C ARG A 515 10.35 1.20 -29.16
N LEU A 516 10.27 0.53 -28.00
CA LEU A 516 9.03 0.39 -27.24
C LEU A 516 9.03 1.44 -26.13
N VAL A 517 8.08 2.35 -26.18
CA VAL A 517 8.05 3.53 -25.30
C VAL A 517 6.73 3.54 -24.53
N ARG A 518 6.80 3.55 -23.20
CA ARG A 518 5.61 3.59 -22.35
C ARG A 518 5.04 4.99 -22.29
N ILE A 519 3.73 5.10 -22.51
CA ILE A 519 2.95 6.31 -22.22
C ILE A 519 2.78 6.37 -20.69
N PRO A 520 3.27 7.43 -20.03
CA PRO A 520 3.22 7.51 -18.59
C PRO A 520 1.80 7.83 -18.09
N ARG A 521 1.47 7.40 -16.88
CA ARG A 521 0.16 7.67 -16.26
C ARG A 521 -0.06 9.16 -16.00
N GLU A 522 1.00 9.91 -15.87
CA GLU A 522 1.02 11.38 -15.72
C GLU A 522 0.23 12.11 -16.82
N VAL A 523 0.07 11.49 -17.99
CA VAL A 523 -0.77 11.98 -19.09
C VAL A 523 -2.24 12.16 -18.69
N LEU A 524 -2.73 11.36 -17.73
CA LEU A 524 -4.10 11.47 -17.19
C LEU A 524 -4.29 12.69 -16.28
N GLU A 525 -3.20 13.36 -15.91
CA GLU A 525 -3.18 14.46 -14.97
C GLU A 525 -3.03 15.80 -15.70
N LYS A 526 -4.12 16.53 -15.82
CA LYS A 526 -4.16 17.82 -16.54
C LYS A 526 -3.04 18.77 -16.13
N ARG A 527 -2.72 18.83 -14.84
CA ARG A 527 -1.67 19.70 -14.33
C ARG A 527 -0.26 19.27 -14.77
N ALA A 528 0.00 17.95 -14.84
CA ALA A 528 1.27 17.44 -15.33
C ALA A 528 1.46 17.79 -16.80
N VAL A 529 0.39 17.71 -17.58
CA VAL A 529 0.35 18.13 -18.99
C VAL A 529 0.61 19.63 -19.13
N GLU A 530 -0.07 20.47 -18.36
CA GLU A 530 0.08 21.93 -18.38
C GLU A 530 1.48 22.40 -17.94
N GLN A 531 2.14 21.67 -17.06
CA GLN A 531 3.50 21.98 -16.59
C GLN A 531 4.59 21.40 -17.48
N GLY A 532 4.25 20.55 -18.46
CA GLY A 532 5.22 19.88 -19.33
C GLY A 532 6.02 18.78 -18.65
N ASP A 533 5.52 18.25 -17.52
CA ASP A 533 6.19 17.22 -16.71
C ASP A 533 5.80 15.80 -17.17
N ILE A 534 5.71 15.58 -18.47
CA ILE A 534 5.40 14.29 -19.05
C ILE A 534 6.68 13.66 -19.59
N ARG A 535 7.08 12.53 -19.01
CA ARG A 535 8.27 11.78 -19.46
C ARG A 535 7.85 10.42 -20.01
N PHE A 536 8.16 10.17 -21.26
CA PHE A 536 7.96 8.89 -21.92
C PHE A 536 9.17 8.00 -21.66
N PHE A 537 8.95 6.76 -21.27
CA PHE A 537 10.02 5.83 -20.89
C PHE A 537 10.20 4.74 -21.94
N GLU A 538 11.40 4.57 -22.45
CA GLU A 538 11.73 3.37 -23.23
C GLU A 538 11.75 2.15 -22.28
N LEU A 539 11.23 1.00 -22.75
CA LEU A 539 11.24 -0.23 -21.95
C LEU A 539 12.66 -0.79 -21.84
N ALA A 540 13.03 -1.21 -20.63
CA ALA A 540 14.28 -1.89 -20.39
C ALA A 540 14.36 -3.23 -21.15
N ALA A 541 15.58 -3.67 -21.47
CA ALA A 541 15.85 -4.93 -22.12
C ALA A 541 16.35 -5.96 -21.10
N LEU A 542 15.73 -7.15 -21.08
CA LEU A 542 16.06 -8.24 -20.17
C LEU A 542 16.56 -9.46 -20.96
N SER A 543 17.77 -9.95 -20.66
CA SER A 543 18.30 -11.19 -21.20
C SER A 543 18.19 -12.31 -20.16
N VAL A 544 17.60 -13.43 -20.59
CA VAL A 544 17.41 -14.63 -19.76
C VAL A 544 17.92 -15.84 -20.53
N GLY A 545 18.93 -16.49 -20.02
CA GLY A 545 19.42 -17.77 -20.50
C GLY A 545 18.52 -18.92 -20.01
N LYS A 546 18.35 -19.95 -20.84
CA LYS A 546 17.64 -21.17 -20.46
C LYS A 546 18.51 -22.41 -20.69
N LYS A 547 18.48 -23.33 -19.73
CA LYS A 547 19.07 -24.67 -19.85
C LYS A 547 18.00 -25.69 -19.49
N GLN A 548 17.80 -26.65 -20.34
CA GLN A 548 16.77 -27.69 -20.16
C GLN A 548 17.42 -29.07 -20.16
N THR A 549 17.04 -29.92 -19.21
CA THR A 549 17.45 -31.31 -19.13
C THR A 549 16.21 -32.14 -18.78
N GLY A 550 15.62 -32.81 -19.78
CA GLY A 550 14.35 -33.50 -19.59
C GLY A 550 13.22 -32.53 -19.17
N ARG A 551 12.65 -32.79 -17.99
CA ARG A 551 11.60 -31.94 -17.41
C ARG A 551 12.13 -30.81 -16.52
N LYS A 552 13.42 -30.80 -16.23
CA LYS A 552 14.05 -29.77 -15.42
C LYS A 552 14.52 -28.61 -16.30
N VAL A 553 14.12 -27.39 -15.92
CA VAL A 553 14.47 -26.15 -16.62
C VAL A 553 15.16 -25.21 -15.63
N ALA A 554 16.31 -24.70 -16.00
CA ALA A 554 17.02 -23.66 -15.30
C ALA A 554 16.93 -22.35 -16.10
N LEU A 555 16.56 -21.28 -15.45
CA LEU A 555 16.59 -19.92 -15.98
C LEU A 555 17.69 -19.14 -15.29
N THR A 556 18.41 -18.34 -16.06
CA THR A 556 19.50 -17.49 -15.54
C THR A 556 19.33 -16.09 -16.12
N LEU A 557 19.31 -15.05 -15.25
CA LEU A 557 19.41 -13.68 -15.70
C LEU A 557 20.82 -13.43 -16.21
N GLU A 558 20.98 -13.00 -17.45
CA GLU A 558 22.26 -12.82 -18.12
C GLU A 558 22.64 -11.35 -18.27
N ASP A 559 21.65 -10.49 -18.52
CA ASP A 559 21.82 -9.06 -18.68
C ASP A 559 20.53 -8.29 -18.43
N PHE A 560 20.65 -7.04 -18.00
CA PHE A 560 19.53 -6.13 -17.82
C PHE A 560 19.98 -4.70 -18.15
N VAL A 561 19.46 -4.16 -19.24
CA VAL A 561 19.79 -2.82 -19.74
C VAL A 561 18.62 -1.90 -19.58
N ILE A 562 18.81 -0.84 -18.79
CA ILE A 562 17.80 0.22 -18.66
C ILE A 562 18.21 1.42 -19.51
N PRO A 563 17.24 2.17 -20.08
CA PRO A 563 17.52 3.46 -20.72
C PRO A 563 18.05 4.45 -19.68
N LEU A 564 19.20 5.07 -19.97
CA LEU A 564 19.89 5.94 -19.00
C LEU A 564 19.47 7.39 -19.03
N ASP A 565 18.70 7.79 -20.05
CA ASP A 565 18.32 9.20 -20.27
C ASP A 565 17.55 9.82 -19.09
N ASP A 566 16.78 9.01 -18.37
CA ASP A 566 15.96 9.42 -17.22
C ASP A 566 16.56 9.02 -15.85
N VAL A 567 17.76 8.45 -15.85
CA VAL A 567 18.43 8.01 -14.61
C VAL A 567 19.35 9.11 -14.11
N PRO A 568 19.26 9.53 -12.83
CA PRO A 568 20.19 10.50 -12.25
C PRO A 568 21.66 10.10 -12.45
N ALA A 569 22.50 11.03 -12.84
CA ALA A 569 23.88 10.76 -13.23
C ALA A 569 24.76 10.17 -12.08
N ASP A 570 24.42 10.45 -10.84
CA ASP A 570 25.03 9.90 -9.65
C ASP A 570 24.69 8.41 -9.48
N ILE A 571 23.45 8.01 -9.74
CA ILE A 571 23.03 6.59 -9.74
C ILE A 571 23.72 5.85 -10.90
N GLN A 572 23.77 6.44 -12.09
CA GLN A 572 24.47 5.83 -13.24
C GLN A 572 25.94 5.53 -12.92
N LYS A 573 26.62 6.45 -12.25
CA LYS A 573 28.03 6.28 -11.84
C LYS A 573 28.21 5.25 -10.72
N ALA A 574 27.20 5.10 -9.86
CA ALA A 574 27.28 4.17 -8.74
C ALA A 574 27.05 2.72 -9.15
N VAL A 575 26.29 2.47 -10.21
CA VAL A 575 26.04 1.13 -10.74
C VAL A 575 27.25 0.68 -11.57
N THR A 576 27.85 -0.42 -11.18
CA THR A 576 29.06 -0.99 -11.85
C THR A 576 28.79 -2.34 -12.51
N HIS A 577 27.63 -2.95 -12.21
CA HIS A 577 27.22 -4.23 -12.79
C HIS A 577 25.71 -4.22 -13.06
N TRP A 578 25.30 -4.76 -14.19
CA TRP A 578 23.89 -4.74 -14.61
C TRP A 578 22.90 -5.29 -13.57
N SER A 579 23.27 -6.32 -12.82
CA SER A 579 22.40 -6.90 -11.80
C SER A 579 22.08 -5.95 -10.64
N GLN A 580 22.86 -4.88 -10.46
CA GLN A 580 22.59 -3.86 -9.44
C GLN A 580 21.36 -2.99 -9.77
N TRP A 581 20.95 -2.97 -11.05
CA TRP A 581 19.67 -2.35 -11.43
C TRP A 581 18.47 -3.13 -10.95
N ILE A 582 18.60 -4.42 -10.65
CA ILE A 582 17.48 -5.29 -10.29
C ILE A 582 17.29 -5.28 -8.77
N ASP A 583 16.10 -4.88 -8.32
CA ASP A 583 15.69 -4.94 -6.92
C ASP A 583 14.91 -6.22 -6.60
N TYR A 584 14.12 -6.71 -7.58
CA TYR A 584 13.24 -7.86 -7.46
C TYR A 584 13.08 -8.55 -8.81
N TRP A 585 12.98 -9.89 -8.81
CA TRP A 585 12.52 -10.63 -9.96
C TRP A 585 11.75 -11.89 -9.55
N ALA A 586 10.84 -12.30 -10.44
CA ALA A 586 9.92 -13.40 -10.19
C ALA A 586 9.64 -14.18 -11.49
N VAL A 587 9.16 -15.39 -11.33
CA VAL A 587 8.85 -16.29 -12.46
C VAL A 587 7.43 -16.85 -12.31
N ASP A 588 6.68 -16.77 -13.39
CA ASP A 588 5.46 -17.51 -13.67
C ASP A 588 5.84 -18.65 -14.62
N TRP A 589 5.74 -19.88 -14.15
CA TRP A 589 6.24 -21.05 -14.90
C TRP A 589 5.27 -21.57 -15.96
N ASP A 590 4.01 -21.14 -15.92
CA ASP A 590 2.98 -21.54 -16.91
C ASP A 590 1.89 -20.48 -17.03
N ASN A 591 2.23 -19.33 -17.58
CA ASN A 591 1.30 -18.24 -17.80
C ASN A 591 0.23 -18.59 -18.83
N LYS A 592 -1.04 -18.40 -18.51
CA LYS A 592 -2.19 -18.71 -19.38
C LYS A 592 -3.00 -17.49 -19.81
N GLY A 593 -2.55 -16.28 -19.51
CA GLY A 593 -3.33 -15.09 -19.80
C GLY A 593 -2.63 -13.79 -19.45
N ASP A 594 -3.43 -12.78 -19.11
CA ASP A 594 -2.95 -11.42 -18.83
C ASP A 594 -2.48 -11.20 -17.38
N THR A 595 -2.76 -12.15 -16.49
CA THR A 595 -2.37 -12.09 -15.08
C THR A 595 -1.04 -12.81 -14.88
N PHE A 596 -0.09 -12.15 -14.23
CA PHE A 596 1.18 -12.75 -13.83
C PHE A 596 1.01 -13.50 -12.51
N HIS A 597 1.36 -14.79 -12.50
CA HIS A 597 1.35 -15.62 -11.29
C HIS A 597 2.76 -15.77 -10.75
N ASN A 598 3.02 -15.11 -9.63
CA ASN A 598 4.31 -15.18 -8.96
C ASN A 598 4.45 -16.51 -8.21
N GLU A 599 5.08 -17.49 -8.84
CA GLU A 599 5.33 -18.82 -8.26
C GLU A 599 6.72 -18.94 -7.61
N TRP A 600 7.65 -18.10 -8.02
CA TRP A 600 8.98 -18.00 -7.44
C TRP A 600 9.52 -16.58 -7.56
N GLN A 601 10.26 -16.13 -6.54
CA GLN A 601 10.85 -14.81 -6.52
C GLN A 601 12.21 -14.75 -5.82
N SER A 602 13.01 -13.75 -6.20
CA SER A 602 14.20 -13.31 -5.49
C SER A 602 14.23 -11.79 -5.44
N TYR A 603 14.53 -11.22 -4.28
CA TYR A 603 14.56 -9.78 -4.06
C TYR A 603 15.58 -9.38 -3.02
N ARG A 604 15.97 -8.11 -3.05
CA ARG A 604 16.93 -7.54 -2.12
C ARG A 604 16.23 -6.97 -0.89
N THR A 605 16.85 -7.20 0.26
CA THR A 605 16.43 -6.58 1.53
C THR A 605 17.65 -5.94 2.20
N ARG A 606 17.44 -5.13 3.24
CA ARG A 606 18.54 -4.61 4.05
C ARG A 606 19.34 -5.73 4.73
N LYS A 607 18.71 -6.83 5.09
CA LYS A 607 19.35 -8.01 5.69
C LYS A 607 20.13 -8.83 4.67
N SER A 608 19.64 -8.91 3.44
CA SER A 608 20.25 -9.66 2.35
C SER A 608 20.25 -8.83 1.07
N ASN A 609 21.42 -8.32 0.73
CA ASN A 609 21.62 -7.55 -0.52
C ASN A 609 21.95 -8.45 -1.72
N LYS A 610 21.93 -9.79 -1.52
CA LYS A 610 22.19 -10.77 -2.57
C LYS A 610 20.90 -11.08 -3.32
N LEU A 611 20.99 -11.10 -4.64
CA LEU A 611 19.94 -11.53 -5.55
C LEU A 611 20.35 -12.89 -6.13
N ALA A 612 19.47 -13.89 -6.06
CA ALA A 612 19.68 -15.11 -6.83
C ALA A 612 19.49 -14.76 -8.30
N LEU A 613 20.49 -15.03 -9.14
CA LEU A 613 20.43 -14.75 -10.57
C LEU A 613 19.96 -15.96 -11.40
N ALA A 614 19.76 -17.11 -10.76
CA ALA A 614 19.29 -18.33 -11.42
C ALA A 614 18.25 -19.02 -10.54
N VAL A 615 17.35 -19.75 -11.20
CA VAL A 615 16.32 -20.57 -10.58
C VAL A 615 16.10 -21.83 -11.41
N GLU A 616 15.72 -22.91 -10.76
CA GLU A 616 15.39 -24.18 -11.39
C GLU A 616 13.94 -24.57 -11.08
N HIS A 617 13.27 -25.15 -12.07
CA HIS A 617 11.93 -25.71 -11.94
C HIS A 617 11.85 -27.06 -12.64
N GLU A 618 11.10 -28.00 -12.04
CA GLU A 618 10.84 -29.31 -12.65
C GLU A 618 9.35 -29.48 -12.93
N TYR A 619 9.03 -29.60 -14.22
CA TYR A 619 7.65 -29.79 -14.63
C TYR A 619 7.15 -31.21 -14.33
N ALA A 620 5.94 -31.31 -13.81
CA ALA A 620 5.30 -32.59 -13.50
C ALA A 620 5.01 -33.39 -14.77
N GLU A 621 4.63 -32.72 -15.87
CA GLU A 621 4.20 -33.34 -17.12
C GLU A 621 4.96 -32.78 -18.32
N PRO A 622 5.13 -33.57 -19.39
CA PRO A 622 5.56 -33.04 -20.69
C PRO A 622 4.50 -32.12 -21.27
N GLY A 623 4.92 -31.05 -21.96
CA GLY A 623 3.97 -30.10 -22.55
C GLY A 623 4.65 -28.88 -23.14
N GLU A 624 3.83 -27.97 -23.65
CA GLU A 624 4.25 -26.64 -24.07
C GLU A 624 3.85 -25.63 -22.96
N TYR A 625 4.82 -24.88 -22.49
CA TYR A 625 4.68 -23.97 -21.35
C TYR A 625 5.10 -22.56 -21.76
N THR A 626 4.33 -21.58 -21.32
CA THR A 626 4.67 -20.17 -21.48
C THR A 626 5.21 -19.63 -20.14
N VAL A 627 6.51 -19.43 -20.05
CA VAL A 627 7.14 -18.89 -18.86
C VAL A 627 7.27 -17.37 -18.97
N VAL A 628 6.85 -16.65 -17.94
CA VAL A 628 7.03 -15.21 -17.85
C VAL A 628 8.00 -14.88 -16.73
N VAL A 629 9.07 -14.17 -17.06
CA VAL A 629 10.03 -13.60 -16.11
C VAL A 629 9.70 -12.13 -15.94
N LYS A 630 9.50 -11.68 -14.70
CA LYS A 630 9.25 -10.29 -14.35
C LYS A 630 10.38 -9.76 -13.50
N VAL A 631 10.91 -8.59 -13.87
CA VAL A 631 11.95 -7.86 -13.14
C VAL A 631 11.38 -6.51 -12.72
N ILE A 632 11.69 -6.08 -11.50
CA ILE A 632 11.45 -4.70 -11.03
C ILE A 632 12.81 -4.10 -10.70
N ASP A 633 13.09 -2.94 -11.28
CA ASP A 633 14.35 -2.23 -11.07
C ASP A 633 14.37 -1.43 -9.76
N ILE A 634 15.53 -0.90 -9.38
CA ILE A 634 15.71 -0.07 -8.19
C ILE A 634 14.95 1.26 -8.25
N LEU A 635 14.40 1.63 -9.41
CA LEU A 635 13.56 2.81 -9.63
C LEU A 635 12.06 2.47 -9.55
N GLY A 636 11.71 1.18 -9.42
CA GLY A 636 10.34 0.68 -9.32
C GLY A 636 9.66 0.40 -10.67
N ASN A 637 10.40 0.40 -11.79
CA ASN A 637 9.85 0.05 -13.11
C ASN A 637 9.87 -1.46 -13.29
N ASP A 638 8.81 -1.99 -13.91
CA ASP A 638 8.69 -3.41 -14.23
C ASP A 638 9.01 -3.70 -15.70
N THR A 639 9.69 -4.80 -15.93
CA THR A 639 10.03 -5.35 -17.25
C THR A 639 9.72 -6.83 -17.24
N THR A 640 9.10 -7.32 -18.30
CA THR A 640 8.76 -8.75 -18.45
C THR A 640 9.42 -9.36 -19.67
N LYS A 641 9.72 -10.67 -19.59
CA LYS A 641 10.20 -11.48 -20.69
C LYS A 641 9.45 -12.79 -20.74
N VAL A 642 8.96 -13.17 -21.92
CA VAL A 642 8.31 -14.45 -22.18
C VAL A 642 9.27 -15.44 -22.79
N ILE A 643 9.21 -16.67 -22.32
CA ILE A 643 10.02 -17.78 -22.82
C ILE A 643 9.09 -18.95 -23.15
N GLN A 644 9.03 -19.35 -24.42
CA GLN A 644 8.31 -20.55 -24.83
C GLN A 644 9.19 -21.77 -24.55
N LEU A 645 8.62 -22.75 -23.87
CA LEU A 645 9.27 -24.00 -23.53
C LEU A 645 8.50 -25.18 -24.08
N LYS A 646 9.23 -26.15 -24.63
CA LYS A 646 8.70 -27.46 -24.96
C LYS A 646 9.39 -28.50 -24.10
N VAL A 647 8.66 -29.05 -23.14
CA VAL A 647 9.14 -30.05 -22.19
C VAL A 647 8.81 -31.44 -22.73
N ASN A 648 9.85 -32.24 -22.97
CA ASN A 648 9.71 -33.57 -23.54
C ASN A 648 9.61 -34.65 -22.47
N GLY A 649 8.90 -35.75 -22.78
CA GLY A 649 8.55 -36.81 -21.82
C GLY A 649 9.64 -37.80 -21.43
N ARG A 650 10.89 -37.66 -21.92
CA ARG A 650 12.02 -38.55 -21.56
C ARG A 650 13.32 -37.74 -21.49
N GLY A 651 13.95 -37.73 -20.36
CA GLY A 651 15.37 -37.51 -20.11
C GLY A 651 15.86 -38.69 -19.30
#